data_e3c19bbdfc3315ab5fce7a56057cfef4
#
_entry.id   e3c19bbdfc3315ab5fce7a56057cfef4
#
_cell.length_a   1.000
_cell.length_b   1.000
_cell.length_c   1.000
_cell.angle_alpha   90.00
_cell.angle_beta   90.00
_cell.angle_gamma   90.00
#
_symmetry.space_group_name_H-M   'P 1'
#
loop_
_entity.id
_entity.type
_entity.pdbx_description
1 polymer ?
#
loop_
_entity_poly.entity_id
_entity_poly.type
_entity_poly.pdbx_seq_one_letter_code
_entity_poly.pdbx_strand_id
1 'polypeptide(L)'
;MKIKIALAGNPNCGKTTLFNALTGSNQFVGNWPGVTVEKKEGKLKKHDDVVITDLPGIYSLSPYTLEEVVARNYLIQERPEAILNIIDGTNLERNLYLTTQLVELGIPVVVAVNMMDVVNKNGDKIDTNALGKALGCKVVEISALKGTGIEEAAEAAIHAAQNTKTVPQHSFSGVVEHAIAHIEEVAVHTLPEEQQRFFAIKIFERDEKIIEQLGLTQDNRKHIETDIEAAEKELDDDAESIITNERYVYIASIIKQCYKKKNNGSLTVSDKIDKIVTNRILALPIFAVVMFIVYYISVTTVGTVATDWANDGVFGDGWHLFGIGAGEYEDVSGEFGDAANVIDAFVTAEGADDVADAIDTESDTFDAAAAASALDTFAASVPDDATADYTLVDEETLAEEDVTYTGAELKEAVATYASYGCEEPDPADYGVWVPGLPGIIESGLDAVNCADWLKGLILDGIVAGVGAVLGFVPQMLVLFIFLAFLESCGYMARIAFVMDRIFRKFGLSGKSFIPILIGTGCGVPGIMASRTIENERDRRMTIMTTTFIPCGAKLPFIAMIAGAIFGGAPWVAPSAYFLGIAAIICSGIILKKTKMFAGDPAPFVMELPAYHWPTVSNVLRSMWERGWSFIKKAGTIILLSTIIVWFTTYFGVVDGAFRMLTEDEISNSILATIGNAIAWIFAPLGWGNWQAAVASITGLVAKENIVGTLGILYGGGDGTVYSNMASHFTVVSGYAFLAFNLLCAPCFAAIGAIKREMNNAKWTWFAIGYQCGFAYLVAFVINQLGSIALGTANVFGIIVSIVLIALFIFLLVRPYKESTTLSDRAVKVK
;
A
#
# COMPACT_ATOMS: atom_id res chain seq x y z
N MET A 1 21.20 -46.35 -12.80
CA MET A 1 20.96 -44.96 -13.20
C MET A 1 20.07 -44.34 -12.14
N LYS A 2 20.35 -43.17 -11.61
CA LYS A 2 19.40 -42.53 -10.67
C LYS A 2 18.26 -41.92 -11.44
N ILE A 3 17.03 -42.29 -11.14
CA ILE A 3 15.83 -41.75 -11.76
C ILE A 3 15.49 -40.44 -11.05
N LYS A 4 15.36 -39.34 -11.80
CA LYS A 4 14.91 -38.03 -11.28
C LYS A 4 13.44 -37.82 -11.66
N ILE A 5 12.59 -37.63 -10.68
CA ILE A 5 11.17 -37.30 -10.86
C ILE A 5 10.91 -35.89 -10.39
N ALA A 6 10.33 -35.03 -11.24
CA ALA A 6 9.89 -33.72 -10.87
C ALA A 6 8.48 -33.75 -10.27
N LEU A 7 8.28 -33.19 -9.09
CA LEU A 7 6.96 -32.99 -8.50
C LEU A 7 6.45 -31.60 -8.88
N ALA A 8 5.46 -31.53 -9.74
CA ALA A 8 4.83 -30.32 -10.23
C ALA A 8 3.39 -30.18 -9.72
N GLY A 9 2.86 -28.97 -9.68
CA GLY A 9 1.45 -28.72 -9.35
C GLY A 9 1.20 -27.28 -8.97
N ASN A 10 -0.07 -26.90 -8.98
CA ASN A 10 -0.51 -25.56 -8.63
C ASN A 10 -0.26 -25.25 -7.15
N PRO A 11 -0.15 -23.98 -6.76
CA PRO A 11 -0.18 -23.60 -5.35
C PRO A 11 -1.44 -24.18 -4.65
N ASN A 12 -1.27 -24.63 -3.41
CA ASN A 12 -2.34 -25.18 -2.55
C ASN A 12 -2.97 -26.52 -3.01
N CYS A 13 -2.50 -27.19 -4.06
CA CYS A 13 -2.98 -28.50 -4.45
C CYS A 13 -2.55 -29.66 -3.51
N GLY A 14 -1.76 -29.36 -2.48
CA GLY A 14 -1.25 -30.36 -1.52
C GLY A 14 0.14 -30.91 -1.86
N LYS A 15 0.91 -30.23 -2.72
CA LYS A 15 2.24 -30.64 -3.21
C LYS A 15 3.23 -30.92 -2.09
N THR A 16 3.40 -29.99 -1.15
CA THR A 16 4.31 -30.14 0.00
C THR A 16 3.92 -31.32 0.91
N THR A 17 2.60 -31.55 1.08
CA THR A 17 2.10 -32.70 1.85
C THR A 17 2.48 -34.01 1.17
N LEU A 18 2.30 -34.10 -0.17
CA LEU A 18 2.68 -35.25 -0.95
C LEU A 18 4.20 -35.47 -0.95
N PHE A 19 4.99 -34.42 -1.13
CA PHE A 19 6.45 -34.48 -1.09
C PHE A 19 6.96 -35.06 0.25
N ASN A 20 6.44 -34.55 1.37
CA ASN A 20 6.80 -35.03 2.71
C ASN A 20 6.37 -36.50 2.92
N ALA A 21 5.23 -36.89 2.41
CA ALA A 21 4.76 -38.28 2.49
C ALA A 21 5.65 -39.24 1.69
N LEU A 22 6.11 -38.83 0.49
CA LEU A 22 6.98 -39.62 -0.40
C LEU A 22 8.43 -39.74 0.11
N THR A 23 9.02 -38.64 0.62
CA THR A 23 10.44 -38.56 0.97
C THR A 23 10.73 -38.76 2.47
N GLY A 24 9.79 -38.41 3.34
CA GLY A 24 9.98 -38.48 4.81
C GLY A 24 11.02 -37.48 5.30
N SER A 25 11.97 -37.96 6.15
CA SER A 25 13.03 -37.12 6.74
C SER A 25 14.27 -36.94 5.85
N ASN A 26 14.36 -37.68 4.72
CA ASN A 26 15.53 -37.66 3.82
C ASN A 26 15.40 -36.56 2.76
N GLN A 27 15.43 -35.30 3.21
CA GLN A 27 15.26 -34.14 2.35
C GLN A 27 16.51 -33.26 2.38
N PHE A 28 16.88 -32.71 1.24
CA PHE A 28 17.87 -31.64 1.10
C PHE A 28 17.12 -30.34 0.75
N VAL A 29 17.40 -29.29 1.51
CA VAL A 29 16.80 -27.97 1.30
C VAL A 29 17.91 -26.98 0.98
N GLY A 30 17.75 -26.25 -0.11
CA GLY A 30 18.69 -25.22 -0.55
C GLY A 30 17.96 -24.18 -1.39
N ASN A 31 18.67 -23.35 -2.13
CA ASN A 31 18.06 -22.42 -3.08
C ASN A 31 18.39 -22.84 -4.50
N TRP A 32 17.48 -22.52 -5.44
CA TRP A 32 17.78 -22.69 -6.84
C TRP A 32 18.95 -21.79 -7.27
N PRO A 33 19.84 -22.23 -8.16
CA PRO A 33 21.00 -21.45 -8.56
C PRO A 33 20.63 -20.04 -9.07
N GLY A 34 21.25 -19.02 -8.45
CA GLY A 34 21.09 -17.62 -8.86
C GLY A 34 19.79 -16.92 -8.45
N VAL A 35 18.93 -17.58 -7.68
CA VAL A 35 17.65 -17.02 -7.21
C VAL A 35 17.38 -17.35 -5.73
N THR A 36 16.47 -16.61 -5.11
CA THR A 36 16.05 -16.80 -3.70
C THR A 36 14.92 -17.82 -3.53
N VAL A 37 14.58 -18.56 -4.59
CA VAL A 37 13.53 -19.58 -4.55
C VAL A 37 14.06 -20.86 -3.91
N GLU A 38 13.32 -21.42 -2.97
CA GLU A 38 13.69 -22.63 -2.23
C GLU A 38 13.64 -23.88 -3.14
N LYS A 39 14.70 -24.69 -3.12
CA LYS A 39 14.81 -25.99 -3.79
C LYS A 39 14.75 -27.11 -2.76
N LYS A 40 13.85 -28.09 -2.95
CA LYS A 40 13.75 -29.30 -2.12
C LYS A 40 13.97 -30.53 -2.96
N GLU A 41 14.87 -31.38 -2.52
CA GLU A 41 15.10 -32.68 -3.13
C GLU A 41 15.06 -33.75 -2.05
N GLY A 42 14.56 -34.92 -2.38
CA GLY A 42 14.51 -36.03 -1.44
C GLY A 42 14.54 -37.39 -2.12
N LYS A 43 15.07 -38.40 -1.45
CA LYS A 43 14.97 -39.79 -1.93
C LYS A 43 13.59 -40.32 -1.66
N LEU A 44 13.06 -41.05 -2.63
CA LEU A 44 11.80 -41.77 -2.47
C LEU A 44 11.94 -42.90 -1.45
N LYS A 45 10.97 -43.01 -0.52
CA LYS A 45 10.91 -44.14 0.42
C LYS A 45 10.88 -45.46 -0.33
N LYS A 46 11.61 -46.44 0.13
CA LYS A 46 11.73 -47.79 -0.47
C LYS A 46 12.52 -47.89 -1.81
N HIS A 47 12.92 -46.73 -2.40
CA HIS A 47 13.63 -46.66 -3.69
C HIS A 47 14.81 -45.67 -3.59
N ASP A 48 15.97 -46.13 -3.14
CA ASP A 48 17.15 -45.31 -2.95
C ASP A 48 17.79 -44.75 -4.23
N ASP A 49 17.41 -45.30 -5.35
CA ASP A 49 17.83 -44.91 -6.69
C ASP A 49 16.94 -43.83 -7.33
N VAL A 50 15.82 -43.46 -6.69
CA VAL A 50 14.86 -42.47 -7.17
C VAL A 50 14.95 -41.19 -6.34
N VAL A 51 15.16 -40.06 -7.02
CA VAL A 51 15.21 -38.71 -6.41
C VAL A 51 14.00 -37.88 -6.87
N ILE A 52 13.27 -37.34 -5.93
CA ILE A 52 12.15 -36.45 -6.20
C ILE A 52 12.61 -35.00 -5.97
N THR A 53 12.43 -34.14 -6.97
CA THR A 53 12.69 -32.70 -6.89
C THR A 53 11.34 -31.97 -6.80
N ASP A 54 11.12 -31.24 -5.70
CA ASP A 54 9.92 -30.42 -5.50
C ASP A 54 10.08 -29.10 -6.27
N LEU A 55 9.26 -28.90 -7.31
CA LEU A 55 9.23 -27.64 -8.05
C LEU A 55 8.41 -26.59 -7.28
N PRO A 56 8.67 -25.29 -7.46
CA PRO A 56 7.79 -24.25 -6.96
C PRO A 56 6.34 -24.46 -7.38
N GLY A 57 5.37 -24.01 -6.58
CA GLY A 57 3.96 -24.04 -6.99
C GLY A 57 3.72 -23.02 -8.09
N ILE A 58 3.30 -23.47 -9.26
CA ILE A 58 3.13 -22.63 -10.45
C ILE A 58 1.76 -22.85 -11.08
N TYR A 59 1.27 -21.84 -11.80
CA TYR A 59 0.02 -21.93 -12.55
C TYR A 59 0.24 -22.18 -14.04
N SER A 60 1.40 -21.76 -14.54
CA SER A 60 1.76 -21.95 -15.95
C SER A 60 3.28 -22.09 -16.10
N LEU A 61 3.74 -22.47 -17.29
CA LEU A 61 5.16 -22.44 -17.69
C LEU A 61 5.54 -21.14 -18.41
N SER A 62 4.72 -20.10 -18.31
CA SER A 62 4.99 -18.77 -18.85
C SER A 62 5.96 -17.99 -17.94
N PRO A 63 6.81 -17.10 -18.46
CA PRO A 63 7.88 -16.47 -17.68
C PRO A 63 7.43 -15.24 -16.87
N TYR A 64 6.26 -15.30 -16.21
CA TYR A 64 5.71 -14.15 -15.48
C TYR A 64 6.25 -14.01 -14.06
N THR A 65 6.49 -15.12 -13.37
CA THR A 65 7.03 -15.15 -12.01
C THR A 65 8.41 -15.80 -11.96
N LEU A 66 9.19 -15.52 -10.91
CA LEU A 66 10.49 -16.18 -10.69
C LEU A 66 10.34 -17.68 -10.51
N GLU A 67 9.30 -18.10 -9.83
CA GLU A 67 8.94 -19.48 -9.57
C GLU A 67 8.64 -20.23 -10.88
N GLU A 68 7.88 -19.61 -11.78
CA GLU A 68 7.55 -20.17 -13.11
C GLU A 68 8.79 -20.27 -13.99
N VAL A 69 9.65 -19.25 -13.98
CA VAL A 69 10.94 -19.25 -14.70
C VAL A 69 11.84 -20.39 -14.20
N VAL A 70 11.93 -20.58 -12.88
CA VAL A 70 12.76 -21.64 -12.27
C VAL A 70 12.24 -23.02 -12.65
N ALA A 71 10.93 -23.26 -12.48
CA ALA A 71 10.31 -24.54 -12.82
C ALA A 71 10.46 -24.87 -14.30
N ARG A 72 10.21 -23.90 -15.18
CA ARG A 72 10.38 -24.02 -16.63
C ARG A 72 11.81 -24.36 -17.02
N ASN A 73 12.78 -23.59 -16.50
CA ASN A 73 14.18 -23.82 -16.81
C ASN A 73 14.64 -25.23 -16.38
N TYR A 74 14.22 -25.67 -15.21
CA TYR A 74 14.51 -27.03 -14.75
C TYR A 74 13.94 -28.10 -15.67
N LEU A 75 12.65 -27.98 -16.05
CA LEU A 75 11.98 -28.95 -16.92
C LEU A 75 12.58 -28.99 -18.33
N ILE A 76 13.03 -27.87 -18.87
CA ILE A 76 13.60 -27.78 -20.22
C ILE A 76 15.07 -28.18 -20.22
N GLN A 77 15.90 -27.73 -19.25
CA GLN A 77 17.35 -27.90 -19.25
C GLN A 77 17.79 -29.21 -18.58
N GLU A 78 17.26 -29.49 -17.37
CA GLU A 78 17.61 -30.72 -16.61
C GLU A 78 16.84 -31.95 -17.09
N ARG A 79 15.67 -31.77 -17.67
CA ARG A 79 14.84 -32.79 -18.28
C ARG A 79 14.70 -34.05 -17.41
N PRO A 80 13.93 -34.02 -16.31
CA PRO A 80 13.73 -35.19 -15.46
C PRO A 80 13.11 -36.35 -16.27
N GLU A 81 13.35 -37.59 -15.84
CA GLU A 81 12.85 -38.81 -16.50
C GLU A 81 11.33 -38.95 -16.44
N ALA A 82 10.67 -38.32 -15.40
CA ALA A 82 9.21 -38.24 -15.35
C ALA A 82 8.76 -37.00 -14.55
N ILE A 83 7.52 -36.59 -14.76
CA ILE A 83 6.84 -35.57 -13.99
C ILE A 83 5.67 -36.21 -13.24
N LEU A 84 5.64 -36.08 -11.90
CA LEU A 84 4.47 -36.37 -11.08
C LEU A 84 3.72 -35.04 -10.85
N ASN A 85 2.62 -34.87 -11.59
CA ASN A 85 1.82 -33.64 -11.49
C ASN A 85 0.64 -33.86 -10.54
N ILE A 86 0.64 -33.11 -9.41
CA ILE A 86 -0.46 -33.16 -8.44
C ILE A 86 -1.48 -32.08 -8.77
N ILE A 87 -2.75 -32.48 -8.88
CA ILE A 87 -3.88 -31.59 -9.18
C ILE A 87 -4.95 -31.68 -8.09
N ASP A 88 -5.64 -30.58 -7.84
CA ASP A 88 -6.78 -30.53 -6.92
C ASP A 88 -8.05 -31.03 -7.62
N GLY A 89 -8.59 -32.16 -7.16
CA GLY A 89 -9.82 -32.77 -7.71
C GLY A 89 -11.08 -31.92 -7.48
N THR A 90 -11.07 -30.98 -6.54
CA THR A 90 -12.19 -30.06 -6.31
C THR A 90 -12.19 -28.91 -7.32
N ASN A 91 -11.06 -28.70 -8.05
CA ASN A 91 -10.82 -27.55 -8.92
C ASN A 91 -10.05 -27.97 -10.20
N LEU A 92 -10.61 -28.95 -10.92
CA LEU A 92 -9.94 -29.58 -12.05
C LEU A 92 -9.60 -28.59 -13.17
N GLU A 93 -10.53 -27.72 -13.53
CA GLU A 93 -10.41 -26.82 -14.69
C GLU A 93 -9.10 -26.03 -14.69
N ARG A 94 -8.80 -25.43 -13.56
CA ARG A 94 -7.59 -24.64 -13.42
C ARG A 94 -6.31 -25.45 -13.34
N ASN A 95 -6.38 -26.58 -12.64
CA ASN A 95 -5.20 -27.42 -12.48
C ASN A 95 -4.81 -28.09 -13.81
N LEU A 96 -5.77 -28.37 -14.67
CA LEU A 96 -5.53 -28.93 -15.99
C LEU A 96 -4.82 -27.96 -16.93
N TYR A 97 -4.86 -26.65 -16.69
CA TYR A 97 -4.13 -25.67 -17.50
C TYR A 97 -2.60 -25.87 -17.43
N LEU A 98 -2.06 -26.07 -16.23
CA LEU A 98 -0.65 -26.44 -16.06
C LEU A 98 -0.39 -27.86 -16.63
N THR A 99 -1.32 -28.78 -16.38
CA THR A 99 -1.20 -30.17 -16.86
C THR A 99 -1.04 -30.25 -18.37
N THR A 100 -1.83 -29.49 -19.15
CA THR A 100 -1.71 -29.42 -20.61
C THR A 100 -0.32 -28.98 -21.04
N GLN A 101 0.24 -27.94 -20.41
CA GLN A 101 1.59 -27.47 -20.72
C GLN A 101 2.68 -28.47 -20.34
N LEU A 102 2.52 -29.23 -19.25
CA LEU A 102 3.47 -30.25 -18.85
C LEU A 102 3.48 -31.41 -19.83
N VAL A 103 2.30 -31.81 -20.36
CA VAL A 103 2.16 -32.86 -21.38
C VAL A 103 2.81 -32.42 -22.72
N GLU A 104 2.69 -31.10 -23.06
CA GLU A 104 3.31 -30.53 -24.27
C GLU A 104 4.86 -30.62 -24.28
N LEU A 105 5.53 -30.73 -23.10
CA LEU A 105 6.99 -30.86 -23.00
C LEU A 105 7.54 -32.20 -23.52
N GLY A 106 6.66 -33.20 -23.75
CA GLY A 106 7.03 -34.54 -24.15
C GLY A 106 7.81 -35.35 -23.10
N ILE A 107 7.84 -34.90 -21.84
CA ILE A 107 8.35 -35.67 -20.70
C ILE A 107 7.21 -36.56 -20.19
N PRO A 108 7.49 -37.82 -19.79
CA PRO A 108 6.47 -38.73 -19.23
C PRO A 108 5.78 -38.07 -18.03
N VAL A 109 4.44 -37.91 -18.09
CA VAL A 109 3.63 -37.28 -17.03
C VAL A 109 2.71 -38.30 -16.38
N VAL A 110 2.68 -38.29 -15.06
CA VAL A 110 1.65 -38.99 -14.26
C VAL A 110 0.86 -37.92 -13.47
N VAL A 111 -0.46 -37.96 -13.57
CA VAL A 111 -1.34 -37.03 -12.90
C VAL A 111 -1.89 -37.68 -11.63
N ALA A 112 -1.63 -37.06 -10.47
CA ALA A 112 -2.16 -37.46 -9.18
C ALA A 112 -3.31 -36.51 -8.78
N VAL A 113 -4.57 -37.02 -8.88
CA VAL A 113 -5.75 -36.26 -8.49
C VAL A 113 -5.90 -36.29 -6.97
N ASN A 114 -5.59 -35.21 -6.31
CA ASN A 114 -5.64 -35.08 -4.86
C ASN A 114 -7.02 -34.61 -4.36
N MET A 115 -7.24 -34.68 -3.04
CA MET A 115 -8.50 -34.33 -2.38
C MET A 115 -9.69 -35.19 -2.82
N MET A 116 -9.46 -36.42 -3.27
CA MET A 116 -10.54 -37.33 -3.66
C MET A 116 -11.49 -37.67 -2.51
N ASP A 117 -11.04 -37.61 -1.28
CA ASP A 117 -11.88 -37.71 -0.10
C ASP A 117 -12.92 -36.58 0.01
N VAL A 118 -12.54 -35.35 -0.40
CA VAL A 118 -13.45 -34.19 -0.45
C VAL A 118 -14.42 -34.33 -1.62
N VAL A 119 -13.91 -34.68 -2.81
CA VAL A 119 -14.72 -34.91 -4.01
C VAL A 119 -15.81 -35.96 -3.73
N ASN A 120 -15.42 -37.11 -3.16
CA ASN A 120 -16.35 -38.17 -2.80
C ASN A 120 -17.36 -37.76 -1.71
N LYS A 121 -16.92 -36.96 -0.71
CA LYS A 121 -17.81 -36.43 0.32
C LYS A 121 -18.88 -35.48 -0.24
N ASN A 122 -18.52 -34.68 -1.27
CA ASN A 122 -19.44 -33.82 -1.99
C ASN A 122 -20.39 -34.63 -2.91
N GLY A 123 -20.10 -35.90 -3.14
CA GLY A 123 -20.85 -36.79 -4.04
C GLY A 123 -20.56 -36.56 -5.54
N ASP A 124 -19.52 -35.81 -5.84
CA ASP A 124 -19.03 -35.60 -7.20
C ASP A 124 -18.26 -36.87 -7.69
N LYS A 125 -18.19 -37.07 -9.00
CA LYS A 125 -17.47 -38.20 -9.59
C LYS A 125 -16.53 -37.71 -10.68
N ILE A 126 -15.28 -38.16 -10.60
CA ILE A 126 -14.23 -37.93 -11.60
C ILE A 126 -13.95 -39.31 -12.27
N ASP A 127 -14.10 -39.40 -13.58
CA ASP A 127 -13.67 -40.55 -14.36
C ASP A 127 -12.19 -40.40 -14.71
N THR A 128 -11.32 -40.99 -13.88
CA THR A 128 -9.86 -40.92 -14.03
C THR A 128 -9.37 -41.67 -15.28
N ASN A 129 -10.11 -42.68 -15.76
CA ASN A 129 -9.78 -43.40 -17.00
C ASN A 129 -10.07 -42.56 -18.25
N ALA A 130 -11.21 -41.87 -18.27
CA ALA A 130 -11.57 -40.95 -19.35
C ALA A 130 -10.61 -39.73 -19.35
N LEU A 131 -10.29 -39.20 -18.16
CA LEU A 131 -9.33 -38.12 -18.02
C LEU A 131 -7.93 -38.52 -18.52
N GLY A 132 -7.46 -39.71 -18.18
CA GLY A 132 -6.17 -40.21 -18.65
C GLY A 132 -6.09 -40.42 -20.16
N LYS A 133 -7.19 -40.89 -20.77
CA LYS A 133 -7.28 -41.03 -22.24
C LYS A 133 -7.24 -39.66 -22.93
N ALA A 134 -7.97 -38.67 -22.38
CA ALA A 134 -7.99 -37.32 -22.93
C ALA A 134 -6.63 -36.63 -22.83
N LEU A 135 -5.92 -36.76 -21.70
CA LEU A 135 -4.60 -36.15 -21.49
C LEU A 135 -3.43 -36.95 -22.10
N GLY A 136 -3.65 -38.22 -22.50
CA GLY A 136 -2.59 -39.11 -23.02
C GLY A 136 -1.59 -39.55 -21.92
N CYS A 137 -2.00 -39.56 -20.64
CA CYS A 137 -1.14 -39.95 -19.52
C CYS A 137 -1.86 -40.76 -18.45
N LYS A 138 -1.10 -41.42 -17.56
CA LYS A 138 -1.68 -42.17 -16.43
C LYS A 138 -2.23 -41.19 -15.37
N VAL A 139 -3.44 -41.47 -14.91
CA VAL A 139 -4.10 -40.69 -13.82
C VAL A 139 -4.33 -41.62 -12.63
N VAL A 140 -3.99 -41.15 -11.41
CA VAL A 140 -4.12 -41.89 -10.15
C VAL A 140 -4.88 -41.03 -9.14
N GLU A 141 -5.81 -41.66 -8.40
CA GLU A 141 -6.55 -40.99 -7.33
C GLU A 141 -5.76 -40.98 -6.01
N ILE A 142 -5.59 -39.84 -5.38
CA ILE A 142 -4.90 -39.76 -4.10
C ILE A 142 -5.66 -38.91 -3.07
N SER A 143 -5.33 -39.12 -1.80
CA SER A 143 -5.55 -38.13 -0.72
C SER A 143 -4.25 -38.00 0.05
N ALA A 144 -3.50 -36.94 -0.23
CA ALA A 144 -2.21 -36.67 0.40
C ALA A 144 -2.33 -36.53 1.93
N LEU A 145 -3.46 -35.96 2.40
CA LEU A 145 -3.73 -35.80 3.83
C LEU A 145 -4.00 -37.14 4.53
N LYS A 146 -4.72 -38.05 3.87
CA LYS A 146 -5.05 -39.37 4.42
C LYS A 146 -4.02 -40.45 4.10
N GLY A 147 -3.06 -40.17 3.24
CA GLY A 147 -2.03 -41.09 2.83
C GLY A 147 -2.48 -42.18 1.86
N THR A 148 -3.68 -42.05 1.25
CA THR A 148 -4.19 -43.04 0.30
C THR A 148 -3.72 -42.76 -1.14
N GLY A 149 -3.40 -43.83 -1.90
CA GLY A 149 -2.99 -43.75 -3.32
C GLY A 149 -1.57 -43.22 -3.59
N ILE A 150 -0.83 -42.84 -2.53
CA ILE A 150 0.49 -42.20 -2.67
C ILE A 150 1.53 -43.17 -3.25
N GLU A 151 1.57 -44.42 -2.77
CA GLU A 151 2.47 -45.46 -3.28
C GLU A 151 2.17 -45.77 -4.73
N GLU A 152 0.89 -45.91 -5.10
CA GLU A 152 0.46 -46.16 -6.48
C GLU A 152 0.90 -45.02 -7.42
N ALA A 153 0.79 -43.78 -6.99
CA ALA A 153 1.25 -42.62 -7.76
C ALA A 153 2.79 -42.62 -7.96
N ALA A 154 3.54 -42.99 -6.92
CA ALA A 154 5.00 -43.11 -7.00
C ALA A 154 5.45 -44.22 -7.94
N GLU A 155 4.85 -45.39 -7.82
CA GLU A 155 5.09 -46.56 -8.70
C GLU A 155 4.75 -46.26 -10.17
N ALA A 156 3.61 -45.59 -10.38
CA ALA A 156 3.22 -45.15 -11.72
C ALA A 156 4.22 -44.16 -12.32
N ALA A 157 4.78 -43.23 -11.51
CA ALA A 157 5.80 -42.26 -11.96
C ALA A 157 7.14 -42.96 -12.29
N ILE A 158 7.56 -43.98 -11.51
CA ILE A 158 8.75 -44.78 -11.78
C ILE A 158 8.55 -45.58 -13.09
N HIS A 159 7.39 -46.22 -13.26
CA HIS A 159 7.06 -46.97 -14.46
C HIS A 159 7.04 -46.05 -15.70
N ALA A 160 6.46 -44.86 -15.58
CA ALA A 160 6.45 -43.86 -16.65
C ALA A 160 7.86 -43.44 -17.05
N ALA A 161 8.76 -43.20 -16.06
CA ALA A 161 10.16 -42.82 -16.29
C ALA A 161 10.95 -43.89 -17.09
N GLN A 162 10.57 -45.15 -16.99
CA GLN A 162 11.29 -46.26 -17.63
C GLN A 162 10.72 -46.71 -18.99
N ASN A 163 9.42 -46.54 -19.19
CA ASN A 163 8.73 -47.30 -20.25
C ASN A 163 7.77 -46.50 -21.13
N THR A 164 7.52 -45.21 -20.84
CA THR A 164 6.47 -44.44 -21.55
C THR A 164 6.97 -43.17 -22.18
N LYS A 165 6.34 -42.82 -23.30
CA LYS A 165 6.40 -41.46 -23.88
C LYS A 165 5.01 -40.84 -23.72
N THR A 166 4.96 -39.56 -23.33
CA THR A 166 3.70 -38.83 -23.31
C THR A 166 3.57 -38.02 -24.62
N VAL A 167 2.48 -38.29 -25.33
CA VAL A 167 2.16 -37.58 -26.58
C VAL A 167 0.95 -36.69 -26.34
N PRO A 168 1.03 -35.38 -26.58
CA PRO A 168 -0.13 -34.47 -26.47
C PRO A 168 -1.28 -34.96 -27.36
N GLN A 169 -2.47 -35.07 -26.79
CA GLN A 169 -3.68 -35.51 -27.51
C GLN A 169 -4.54 -34.36 -28.00
N HIS A 170 -4.22 -33.13 -27.61
CA HIS A 170 -5.01 -31.96 -28.00
C HIS A 170 -4.52 -31.36 -29.32
N SER A 171 -5.47 -30.94 -30.13
CA SER A 171 -5.25 -30.06 -31.29
C SER A 171 -6.00 -28.74 -31.08
N PHE A 172 -5.43 -27.67 -31.55
CA PHE A 172 -6.05 -26.33 -31.50
C PHE A 172 -7.03 -26.14 -32.67
N SER A 173 -7.64 -24.95 -32.77
CA SER A 173 -8.47 -24.57 -33.92
C SER A 173 -7.66 -24.66 -35.22
N GLY A 174 -8.34 -24.87 -36.36
CA GLY A 174 -7.68 -25.15 -37.64
C GLY A 174 -6.62 -24.11 -38.05
N VAL A 175 -6.88 -22.83 -37.79
CA VAL A 175 -5.94 -21.73 -38.14
C VAL A 175 -4.71 -21.75 -37.24
N VAL A 176 -4.90 -21.98 -35.93
CA VAL A 176 -3.81 -22.04 -34.97
C VAL A 176 -2.96 -23.29 -35.20
N GLU A 177 -3.63 -24.43 -35.43
CA GLU A 177 -2.95 -25.70 -35.71
C GLU A 177 -2.12 -25.65 -37.00
N HIS A 178 -2.63 -25.00 -38.04
CA HIS A 178 -1.90 -24.78 -39.29
C HIS A 178 -0.63 -23.92 -39.06
N ALA A 179 -0.75 -22.83 -38.29
CA ALA A 179 0.40 -21.99 -37.98
C ALA A 179 1.45 -22.73 -37.15
N ILE A 180 1.01 -23.52 -36.13
CA ILE A 180 1.93 -24.32 -35.30
C ILE A 180 2.63 -25.39 -36.13
N ALA A 181 1.92 -26.14 -36.97
CA ALA A 181 2.52 -27.15 -37.83
C ALA A 181 3.57 -26.56 -38.80
N HIS A 182 3.29 -25.37 -39.33
CA HIS A 182 4.25 -24.64 -40.17
C HIS A 182 5.47 -24.17 -39.38
N ILE A 183 5.29 -23.68 -38.13
CA ILE A 183 6.41 -23.37 -37.25
C ILE A 183 7.24 -24.62 -36.92
N GLU A 184 6.60 -25.78 -36.71
CA GLU A 184 7.30 -27.03 -36.48
C GLU A 184 8.23 -27.40 -37.67
N GLU A 185 7.74 -27.26 -38.89
CA GLU A 185 8.49 -27.54 -40.11
C GLU A 185 9.65 -26.53 -40.34
N VAL A 186 9.40 -25.22 -40.14
CA VAL A 186 10.36 -24.20 -40.50
C VAL A 186 11.42 -23.96 -39.40
N ALA A 187 11.06 -24.08 -38.13
CA ALA A 187 11.91 -23.61 -37.03
C ALA A 187 12.46 -24.72 -36.12
N VAL A 188 11.73 -25.80 -35.90
CA VAL A 188 12.07 -26.77 -34.86
C VAL A 188 12.19 -28.21 -35.33
N HIS A 189 12.13 -28.48 -36.65
CA HIS A 189 12.26 -29.84 -37.23
C HIS A 189 13.56 -30.53 -36.85
N THR A 190 14.62 -29.81 -36.46
CA THR A 190 15.91 -30.37 -36.00
C THR A 190 15.87 -30.87 -34.55
N LEU A 191 14.85 -30.51 -33.79
CA LEU A 191 14.66 -30.95 -32.41
C LEU A 191 14.01 -32.37 -32.38
N PRO A 192 14.17 -33.11 -31.26
CA PRO A 192 13.42 -34.34 -31.05
C PRO A 192 11.91 -34.12 -31.21
N GLU A 193 11.24 -35.10 -31.89
CA GLU A 193 9.80 -34.99 -32.20
C GLU A 193 8.95 -34.65 -30.98
N GLU A 194 9.30 -35.20 -29.80
CA GLU A 194 8.58 -34.97 -28.55
C GLU A 194 8.65 -33.50 -28.05
N GLN A 195 9.62 -32.73 -28.55
CA GLN A 195 9.84 -31.33 -28.12
C GLN A 195 9.27 -30.31 -29.11
N GLN A 196 9.11 -30.70 -30.37
CA GLN A 196 8.77 -29.77 -31.47
C GLN A 196 7.48 -29.01 -31.15
N ARG A 197 6.45 -29.67 -30.65
CA ARG A 197 5.16 -29.08 -30.30
C ARG A 197 5.28 -27.94 -29.25
N PHE A 198 6.00 -28.23 -28.18
CA PHE A 198 6.17 -27.21 -27.11
C PHE A 198 6.91 -25.97 -27.63
N PHE A 199 8.00 -26.19 -28.33
CA PHE A 199 8.79 -25.07 -28.87
C PHE A 199 8.02 -24.30 -29.96
N ALA A 200 7.24 -24.97 -30.81
CA ALA A 200 6.41 -24.31 -31.82
C ALA A 200 5.31 -23.43 -31.18
N ILE A 201 4.61 -23.92 -30.13
CA ILE A 201 3.65 -23.14 -29.37
C ILE A 201 4.32 -21.92 -28.75
N LYS A 202 5.50 -22.07 -28.15
CA LYS A 202 6.23 -20.96 -27.54
C LYS A 202 6.75 -19.93 -28.56
N ILE A 203 7.09 -20.36 -29.75
CA ILE A 203 7.41 -19.44 -30.87
C ILE A 203 6.14 -18.69 -31.29
N PHE A 204 4.99 -19.37 -31.41
CA PHE A 204 3.72 -18.72 -31.72
C PHE A 204 3.35 -17.70 -30.66
N GLU A 205 3.53 -18.00 -29.37
CA GLU A 205 3.36 -17.05 -28.24
C GLU A 205 4.43 -15.95 -28.23
N ARG A 206 5.42 -15.97 -29.11
CA ARG A 206 6.57 -15.06 -29.19
C ARG A 206 7.42 -15.00 -27.91
N ASP A 207 7.64 -16.17 -27.24
CA ASP A 207 8.48 -16.25 -26.04
C ASP A 207 9.94 -15.88 -26.34
N GLU A 208 10.39 -14.74 -25.82
CA GLU A 208 11.73 -14.19 -26.11
C GLU A 208 12.86 -15.15 -25.78
N LYS A 209 12.81 -15.81 -24.62
CA LYS A 209 13.88 -16.71 -24.16
C LYS A 209 14.02 -17.95 -25.04
N ILE A 210 12.90 -18.49 -25.51
CA ILE A 210 12.88 -19.62 -26.42
C ILE A 210 13.40 -19.22 -27.81
N ILE A 211 12.99 -18.04 -28.28
CA ILE A 211 13.45 -17.50 -29.56
C ILE A 211 14.97 -17.25 -29.56
N GLU A 212 15.51 -16.72 -28.45
CA GLU A 212 16.95 -16.53 -28.25
C GLU A 212 17.70 -17.87 -28.17
N GLN A 213 17.17 -18.86 -27.46
CA GLN A 213 17.75 -20.19 -27.30
C GLN A 213 17.85 -20.92 -28.63
N LEU A 214 16.85 -20.79 -29.49
CA LEU A 214 16.80 -21.45 -30.78
C LEU A 214 17.64 -20.77 -31.88
N GLY A 215 18.03 -19.51 -31.67
CA GLY A 215 18.87 -18.77 -32.63
C GLY A 215 18.28 -18.63 -34.04
N LEU A 216 16.95 -18.42 -34.15
CA LEU A 216 16.23 -18.39 -35.42
C LEU A 216 16.81 -17.35 -36.38
N THR A 217 16.97 -17.72 -37.68
CA THR A 217 17.39 -16.79 -38.73
C THR A 217 16.35 -15.70 -38.97
N GLN A 218 16.77 -14.55 -39.51
CA GLN A 218 15.89 -13.43 -39.76
C GLN A 218 14.78 -13.76 -40.80
N ASP A 219 15.11 -14.59 -41.78
CA ASP A 219 14.15 -15.01 -42.80
C ASP A 219 13.07 -15.94 -42.19
N ASN A 220 13.47 -16.92 -41.35
CA ASN A 220 12.52 -17.79 -40.65
C ASN A 220 11.60 -16.98 -39.73
N ARG A 221 12.15 -16.01 -39.00
CA ARG A 221 11.34 -15.14 -38.12
C ARG A 221 10.28 -14.35 -38.90
N LYS A 222 10.64 -13.80 -40.04
CA LYS A 222 9.70 -13.02 -40.88
C LYS A 222 8.62 -13.92 -41.48
N HIS A 223 8.97 -15.14 -41.87
CA HIS A 223 8.04 -16.10 -42.45
C HIS A 223 7.01 -16.56 -41.41
N ILE A 224 7.48 -16.96 -40.23
CA ILE A 224 6.65 -17.37 -39.10
C ILE A 224 5.73 -16.23 -38.62
N GLU A 225 6.25 -14.98 -38.60
CA GLU A 225 5.46 -13.83 -38.17
C GLU A 225 4.25 -13.60 -39.07
N THR A 226 4.35 -13.90 -40.36
CA THR A 226 3.22 -13.77 -41.32
C THR A 226 2.08 -14.72 -40.95
N ASP A 227 2.39 -15.94 -40.49
CA ASP A 227 1.39 -16.93 -40.07
C ASP A 227 0.75 -16.55 -38.76
N ILE A 228 1.56 -16.02 -37.81
CA ILE A 228 1.03 -15.55 -36.51
C ILE A 228 0.12 -14.35 -36.72
N GLU A 229 0.52 -13.34 -37.53
CA GLU A 229 -0.30 -12.17 -37.84
C GLU A 229 -1.61 -12.57 -38.56
N ALA A 230 -1.58 -13.59 -39.40
CA ALA A 230 -2.78 -14.09 -40.05
C ALA A 230 -3.76 -14.71 -39.03
N ALA A 231 -3.26 -15.49 -38.08
CA ALA A 231 -4.08 -16.08 -37.02
C ALA A 231 -4.63 -15.00 -36.07
N GLU A 232 -3.82 -14.03 -35.66
CA GLU A 232 -4.25 -12.90 -34.83
C GLU A 232 -5.35 -12.08 -35.50
N LYS A 233 -5.21 -11.84 -36.80
CA LYS A 233 -6.21 -11.09 -37.58
C LYS A 233 -7.54 -11.84 -37.73
N GLU A 234 -7.49 -13.16 -37.88
CA GLU A 234 -8.69 -13.98 -38.07
C GLU A 234 -9.45 -14.15 -36.74
N LEU A 235 -8.73 -14.28 -35.62
CA LEU A 235 -9.33 -14.50 -34.29
C LEU A 235 -9.51 -13.19 -33.49
N ASP A 236 -9.08 -12.05 -34.02
CA ASP A 236 -9.20 -10.71 -33.42
C ASP A 236 -8.62 -10.63 -31.97
N ASP A 237 -7.51 -11.38 -31.74
CA ASP A 237 -6.85 -11.42 -30.44
C ASP A 237 -5.33 -11.58 -30.61
N ASP A 238 -4.54 -11.35 -29.55
CA ASP A 238 -3.08 -11.58 -29.58
C ASP A 238 -2.74 -13.08 -29.46
N ALA A 239 -1.54 -13.46 -29.94
CA ALA A 239 -1.10 -14.86 -30.04
C ALA A 239 -1.11 -15.59 -28.70
N GLU A 240 -0.76 -14.92 -27.59
CA GLU A 240 -0.76 -15.51 -26.25
C GLU A 240 -2.18 -15.74 -25.73
N SER A 241 -3.07 -14.77 -25.92
CA SER A 241 -4.49 -14.89 -25.58
C SER A 241 -5.18 -15.98 -26.39
N ILE A 242 -4.86 -16.11 -27.67
CA ILE A 242 -5.36 -17.16 -28.55
C ILE A 242 -5.01 -18.55 -28.00
N ILE A 243 -3.74 -18.82 -27.72
CA ILE A 243 -3.30 -20.13 -27.18
C ILE A 243 -3.94 -20.39 -25.80
N THR A 244 -4.04 -19.38 -24.96
CA THR A 244 -4.67 -19.49 -23.66
C THR A 244 -6.16 -19.87 -23.80
N ASN A 245 -6.89 -19.21 -24.68
CA ASN A 245 -8.30 -19.51 -24.94
C ASN A 245 -8.50 -20.92 -25.52
N GLU A 246 -7.69 -21.32 -26.48
CA GLU A 246 -7.71 -22.66 -27.08
C GLU A 246 -7.48 -23.75 -26.02
N ARG A 247 -6.52 -23.57 -25.09
CA ARG A 247 -6.33 -24.50 -23.96
C ARG A 247 -7.55 -24.58 -23.06
N TYR A 248 -8.21 -23.46 -22.75
CA TYR A 248 -9.42 -23.49 -21.93
C TYR A 248 -10.61 -24.15 -22.63
N VAL A 249 -10.76 -23.95 -23.93
CA VAL A 249 -11.79 -24.64 -24.74
C VAL A 249 -11.56 -26.16 -24.68
N TYR A 250 -10.31 -26.61 -24.84
CA TYR A 250 -9.95 -28.03 -24.74
C TYR A 250 -10.24 -28.58 -23.32
N ILE A 251 -9.80 -27.87 -22.26
CA ILE A 251 -10.03 -28.25 -20.86
C ILE A 251 -11.53 -28.36 -20.55
N ALA A 252 -12.33 -27.40 -21.01
CA ALA A 252 -13.78 -27.42 -20.81
C ALA A 252 -14.42 -28.67 -21.48
N SER A 253 -13.91 -29.08 -22.64
CA SER A 253 -14.35 -30.30 -23.32
C SER A 253 -14.04 -31.57 -22.51
N ILE A 254 -12.84 -31.65 -21.91
CA ILE A 254 -12.42 -32.77 -21.05
C ILE A 254 -13.31 -32.81 -19.80
N ILE A 255 -13.49 -31.70 -19.11
CA ILE A 255 -14.30 -31.64 -17.87
C ILE A 255 -15.73 -32.11 -18.13
N LYS A 256 -16.32 -31.68 -19.24
CA LYS A 256 -17.67 -32.11 -19.63
C LYS A 256 -17.78 -33.62 -19.79
N GLN A 257 -16.72 -34.30 -20.21
CA GLN A 257 -16.68 -35.74 -20.40
C GLN A 257 -16.35 -36.50 -19.12
N CYS A 258 -15.41 -35.99 -18.32
CA CYS A 258 -14.79 -36.72 -17.20
C CYS A 258 -15.34 -36.40 -15.83
N TYR A 259 -16.02 -35.25 -15.66
CA TYR A 259 -16.47 -34.75 -14.36
C TYR A 259 -17.98 -34.64 -14.26
N LYS A 260 -18.56 -35.34 -13.29
CA LYS A 260 -20.01 -35.32 -13.03
C LYS A 260 -20.27 -34.75 -11.64
N LYS A 261 -20.80 -33.51 -11.57
CA LYS A 261 -21.30 -32.90 -10.32
C LYS A 261 -22.65 -33.54 -9.93
N LYS A 262 -22.81 -33.93 -8.67
CA LYS A 262 -24.08 -34.44 -8.12
C LYS A 262 -25.18 -33.40 -8.17
N ASN A 263 -24.84 -32.14 -7.94
CA ASN A 263 -25.80 -31.01 -7.94
C ASN A 263 -25.65 -30.17 -9.22
N ASN A 264 -26.12 -30.69 -10.36
CA ASN A 264 -26.26 -29.85 -11.55
C ASN A 264 -27.48 -28.93 -11.40
N GLY A 265 -27.27 -27.71 -10.86
CA GLY A 265 -28.31 -26.68 -10.91
C GLY A 265 -28.54 -25.85 -9.64
N SER A 266 -28.03 -26.20 -8.47
CA SER A 266 -28.08 -25.29 -7.31
C SER A 266 -26.79 -24.48 -7.21
N LEU A 267 -26.90 -23.16 -7.44
CA LEU A 267 -25.82 -22.23 -7.16
C LEU A 267 -25.41 -22.37 -5.69
N THR A 268 -24.12 -22.51 -5.41
CA THR A 268 -23.62 -22.48 -4.03
C THR A 268 -23.93 -21.12 -3.39
N VAL A 269 -23.87 -21.04 -2.07
CA VAL A 269 -24.06 -19.75 -1.37
C VAL A 269 -23.01 -18.73 -1.87
N SER A 270 -21.77 -19.17 -2.10
CA SER A 270 -20.72 -18.33 -2.69
C SER A 270 -21.09 -17.80 -4.08
N ASP A 271 -21.62 -18.66 -4.97
CA ASP A 271 -22.03 -18.27 -6.32
C ASP A 271 -23.17 -17.23 -6.30
N LYS A 272 -24.11 -17.37 -5.33
CA LYS A 272 -25.21 -16.40 -5.16
C LYS A 272 -24.71 -15.06 -4.69
N ILE A 273 -23.77 -15.02 -3.75
CA ILE A 273 -23.14 -13.79 -3.27
C ILE A 273 -22.32 -13.18 -4.41
N ASP A 274 -21.54 -13.97 -5.14
CA ASP A 274 -20.71 -13.51 -6.25
C ASP A 274 -21.54 -12.86 -7.36
N LYS A 275 -22.71 -13.41 -7.68
CA LYS A 275 -23.62 -12.81 -8.66
C LYS A 275 -24.01 -11.36 -8.32
N ILE A 276 -24.02 -11.00 -7.03
CA ILE A 276 -24.33 -9.64 -6.56
C ILE A 276 -23.03 -8.82 -6.46
N VAL A 277 -22.02 -9.35 -5.78
CA VAL A 277 -20.78 -8.64 -5.43
C VAL A 277 -19.88 -8.41 -6.66
N THR A 278 -19.91 -9.31 -7.66
CA THR A 278 -19.14 -9.13 -8.91
C THR A 278 -19.98 -8.54 -10.04
N ASN A 279 -21.21 -8.11 -9.75
CA ASN A 279 -22.07 -7.46 -10.74
C ASN A 279 -21.44 -6.16 -11.24
N ARG A 280 -21.42 -5.96 -12.55
CA ARG A 280 -20.77 -4.84 -13.23
C ARG A 280 -21.16 -3.44 -12.70
N ILE A 281 -22.40 -3.28 -12.22
CA ILE A 281 -22.94 -2.01 -11.74
C ILE A 281 -22.92 -1.94 -10.22
N LEU A 282 -23.29 -3.03 -9.54
CA LEU A 282 -23.43 -3.07 -8.08
C LEU A 282 -22.10 -3.25 -7.33
N ALA A 283 -21.08 -3.82 -7.95
CA ALA A 283 -19.82 -4.11 -7.29
C ALA A 283 -19.13 -2.87 -6.72
N LEU A 284 -19.09 -1.76 -7.48
CA LEU A 284 -18.46 -0.51 -7.03
C LEU A 284 -19.23 0.16 -5.87
N PRO A 285 -20.56 0.36 -5.93
CA PRO A 285 -21.34 0.85 -4.78
C PRO A 285 -21.21 -0.03 -3.53
N ILE A 286 -21.34 -1.36 -3.67
CA ILE A 286 -21.19 -2.29 -2.53
C ILE A 286 -19.80 -2.13 -1.91
N PHE A 287 -18.76 -2.09 -2.75
CA PHE A 287 -17.41 -1.90 -2.29
C PHE A 287 -17.23 -0.56 -1.56
N ALA A 288 -17.77 0.55 -2.10
CA ALA A 288 -17.72 1.86 -1.46
C ALA A 288 -18.37 1.83 -0.06
N VAL A 289 -19.54 1.16 0.08
CA VAL A 289 -20.22 1.01 1.36
C VAL A 289 -19.40 0.17 2.35
N VAL A 290 -18.84 -0.97 1.91
CA VAL A 290 -18.00 -1.83 2.77
C VAL A 290 -16.78 -1.07 3.26
N MET A 291 -16.10 -0.35 2.37
CA MET A 291 -14.92 0.43 2.76
C MET A 291 -15.28 1.63 3.63
N PHE A 292 -16.40 2.30 3.35
CA PHE A 292 -16.90 3.36 4.23
C PHE A 292 -17.12 2.85 5.66
N ILE A 293 -17.76 1.69 5.83
CA ILE A 293 -17.97 1.07 7.15
C ILE A 293 -16.62 0.76 7.81
N VAL A 294 -15.68 0.18 7.08
CA VAL A 294 -14.34 -0.15 7.60
C VAL A 294 -13.61 1.12 8.07
N TYR A 295 -13.60 2.16 7.25
CA TYR A 295 -12.96 3.41 7.62
C TYR A 295 -13.68 4.14 8.74
N TYR A 296 -15.02 4.19 8.71
CA TYR A 296 -15.81 4.82 9.76
C TYR A 296 -15.53 4.20 11.13
N ILE A 297 -15.47 2.86 11.20
CA ILE A 297 -15.16 2.18 12.46
C ILE A 297 -13.68 2.35 12.85
N SER A 298 -12.76 2.29 11.88
CA SER A 298 -11.32 2.31 12.16
C SER A 298 -10.76 3.72 12.38
N VAL A 299 -11.39 4.75 11.82
CA VAL A 299 -10.87 6.12 11.85
C VAL A 299 -11.74 7.06 12.67
N THR A 300 -13.08 6.90 12.65
CA THR A 300 -14.00 7.89 13.23
C THR A 300 -14.60 7.45 14.57
N THR A 301 -14.60 6.15 14.91
CA THR A 301 -15.19 5.65 16.15
C THR A 301 -14.19 4.94 17.03
N VAL A 302 -14.07 3.60 16.88
CA VAL A 302 -13.16 2.78 17.71
C VAL A 302 -11.69 3.20 17.56
N GLY A 303 -11.31 3.57 16.34
CA GLY A 303 -9.92 4.00 16.08
C GLY A 303 -9.59 5.32 16.75
N THR A 304 -10.47 6.32 16.68
CA THR A 304 -10.28 7.63 17.31
C THR A 304 -10.17 7.46 18.83
N VAL A 305 -11.17 6.89 19.49
CA VAL A 305 -11.15 6.66 20.94
C VAL A 305 -9.88 5.94 21.42
N ALA A 306 -9.39 4.97 20.64
CA ALA A 306 -8.16 4.25 20.99
C ALA A 306 -6.88 5.07 20.71
N THR A 307 -6.94 5.97 19.75
CA THR A 307 -5.82 6.88 19.41
C THR A 307 -5.74 8.03 20.40
N ASP A 308 -6.86 8.64 20.75
CA ASP A 308 -6.95 9.72 21.75
C ASP A 308 -6.47 9.19 23.12
N TRP A 309 -6.95 8.02 23.53
CA TRP A 309 -6.40 7.36 24.72
C TRP A 309 -4.86 7.14 24.64
N ALA A 310 -4.31 6.85 23.47
CA ALA A 310 -2.88 6.66 23.35
C ALA A 310 -2.12 7.98 23.27
N ASN A 311 -2.63 8.98 22.55
CA ASN A 311 -1.98 10.31 22.41
C ASN A 311 -2.11 11.13 23.68
N ASP A 312 -3.33 11.38 24.14
CA ASP A 312 -3.59 12.30 25.25
C ASP A 312 -3.41 11.59 26.59
N GLY A 313 -3.75 10.30 26.65
CA GLY A 313 -3.58 9.50 27.85
C GLY A 313 -2.14 9.02 28.04
N VAL A 314 -1.65 8.13 27.16
CA VAL A 314 -0.35 7.46 27.40
C VAL A 314 0.84 8.38 27.09
N PHE A 315 0.76 9.14 26.00
CA PHE A 315 1.84 10.01 25.52
C PHE A 315 1.59 11.50 25.76
N GLY A 316 0.41 11.88 26.30
CA GLY A 316 0.05 13.21 26.76
C GLY A 316 0.02 13.27 28.29
N ASP A 317 -0.98 13.94 28.83
CA ASP A 317 -1.07 14.28 30.27
C ASP A 317 -1.43 13.11 31.17
N GLY A 318 -2.25 12.20 30.69
CA GLY A 318 -2.68 11.02 31.45
C GLY A 318 -4.11 10.58 31.16
N TRP A 319 -4.62 9.62 31.95
CA TRP A 319 -5.98 9.12 31.79
C TRP A 319 -6.57 8.60 33.09
N HIS A 320 -7.90 8.62 33.18
CA HIS A 320 -8.62 7.99 34.29
C HIS A 320 -8.72 6.47 34.08
N LEU A 321 -8.27 5.70 35.06
CA LEU A 321 -8.24 4.23 34.98
C LEU A 321 -9.67 3.68 34.83
N PHE A 322 -9.87 2.90 33.76
CA PHE A 322 -11.18 2.38 33.33
C PHE A 322 -12.24 3.46 33.02
N GLY A 323 -11.84 4.72 32.76
CA GLY A 323 -12.75 5.84 32.51
C GLY A 323 -13.55 6.30 33.72
N ILE A 324 -13.15 5.89 34.94
CA ILE A 324 -13.86 6.26 36.18
C ILE A 324 -13.50 7.70 36.53
N GLY A 325 -14.50 8.59 36.46
CA GLY A 325 -14.34 10.04 36.69
C GLY A 325 -14.00 10.85 35.43
N ALA A 326 -13.68 10.19 34.29
CA ALA A 326 -13.31 10.91 33.08
C ALA A 326 -14.39 11.88 32.58
N GLY A 327 -15.68 11.46 32.57
CA GLY A 327 -16.78 12.33 32.13
C GLY A 327 -17.02 13.51 33.07
N GLU A 328 -16.87 13.33 34.40
CA GLU A 328 -17.00 14.39 35.38
C GLU A 328 -15.84 15.41 35.24
N TYR A 329 -14.64 14.92 35.03
CA TYR A 329 -13.46 15.77 34.75
C TYR A 329 -13.59 16.53 33.43
N GLU A 330 -14.03 15.87 32.37
CA GLU A 330 -14.23 16.48 31.04
C GLU A 330 -15.27 17.61 31.12
N ASP A 331 -16.40 17.40 31.84
CA ASP A 331 -17.42 18.43 32.05
C ASP A 331 -16.83 19.64 32.81
N VAL A 332 -16.09 19.42 33.89
CA VAL A 332 -15.53 20.46 34.75
C VAL A 332 -14.39 21.20 34.08
N SER A 333 -13.47 20.50 33.43
CA SER A 333 -12.36 21.08 32.67
C SER A 333 -12.89 21.88 31.47
N GLY A 334 -13.95 21.41 30.82
CA GLY A 334 -14.64 22.16 29.75
C GLY A 334 -15.27 23.46 30.25
N GLU A 335 -16.00 23.40 31.37
CA GLU A 335 -16.60 24.62 31.98
C GLU A 335 -15.53 25.63 32.41
N PHE A 336 -14.39 25.14 32.93
CA PHE A 336 -13.25 25.99 33.29
C PHE A 336 -12.59 26.63 32.07
N GLY A 337 -12.33 25.83 31.02
CA GLY A 337 -11.74 26.28 29.76
C GLY A 337 -12.62 27.31 29.03
N ASP A 338 -13.91 27.08 28.96
CA ASP A 338 -14.86 28.05 28.39
C ASP A 338 -14.86 29.37 29.16
N ALA A 339 -14.81 29.29 30.49
CA ALA A 339 -14.72 30.49 31.34
C ALA A 339 -13.38 31.23 31.16
N ALA A 340 -12.28 30.51 31.05
CA ALA A 340 -10.94 31.07 30.77
C ALA A 340 -10.91 31.82 29.43
N ASN A 341 -11.49 31.24 28.38
CA ASN A 341 -11.55 31.84 27.05
C ASN A 341 -12.34 33.18 27.07
N VAL A 342 -13.46 33.22 27.80
CA VAL A 342 -14.23 34.46 27.94
C VAL A 342 -13.44 35.55 28.70
N ILE A 343 -12.73 35.17 29.77
CA ILE A 343 -11.90 36.07 30.54
C ILE A 343 -10.74 36.62 29.69
N ASP A 344 -10.05 35.78 29.00
CA ASP A 344 -8.92 36.13 28.13
C ASP A 344 -9.36 37.06 26.99
N ALA A 345 -10.54 36.83 26.41
CA ALA A 345 -11.12 37.72 25.40
C ALA A 345 -11.25 39.14 25.89
N PHE A 346 -11.79 39.36 27.10
CA PHE A 346 -11.99 40.67 27.65
C PHE A 346 -10.70 41.31 28.22
N VAL A 347 -9.82 40.51 28.82
CA VAL A 347 -8.52 40.98 29.31
C VAL A 347 -7.68 41.52 28.14
N THR A 348 -7.67 40.80 27.02
CA THR A 348 -6.98 41.22 25.80
C THR A 348 -7.64 42.45 25.16
N ALA A 349 -8.98 42.48 25.05
CA ALA A 349 -9.71 43.59 24.41
C ALA A 349 -9.56 44.91 25.19
N GLU A 350 -9.56 44.88 26.51
CA GLU A 350 -9.43 46.03 27.37
C GLU A 350 -7.96 46.39 27.71
N GLY A 351 -6.98 45.52 27.35
CA GLY A 351 -5.57 45.69 27.67
C GLY A 351 -5.30 45.71 29.18
N ALA A 352 -5.93 44.76 29.91
CA ALA A 352 -5.88 44.70 31.37
C ALA A 352 -4.70 43.83 31.86
N ASP A 353 -3.46 44.30 31.57
CA ASP A 353 -2.21 43.59 31.90
C ASP A 353 -2.12 43.23 33.40
N ASP A 354 -2.59 44.13 34.29
CA ASP A 354 -2.59 43.86 35.74
C ASP A 354 -3.46 42.64 36.12
N VAL A 355 -4.52 42.36 35.35
CA VAL A 355 -5.40 41.20 35.57
C VAL A 355 -4.75 39.94 34.97
N ALA A 356 -4.16 40.07 33.81
CA ALA A 356 -3.39 39.01 33.20
C ALA A 356 -2.28 38.51 34.13
N ASP A 357 -1.47 39.41 34.67
CA ASP A 357 -0.42 39.08 35.65
C ASP A 357 -0.97 38.43 36.94
N ALA A 358 -2.18 38.83 37.37
CA ALA A 358 -2.78 38.28 38.59
C ALA A 358 -3.35 36.87 38.43
N ILE A 359 -3.76 36.47 37.20
CA ILE A 359 -4.29 35.11 36.88
C ILE A 359 -3.24 34.17 36.36
N ASP A 360 -2.00 34.62 36.18
CA ASP A 360 -0.88 33.80 35.74
C ASP A 360 -0.50 32.77 36.82
N THR A 361 -0.94 31.53 36.65
CA THR A 361 -0.66 30.43 37.58
C THR A 361 0.79 29.92 37.53
N GLU A 362 1.58 30.28 36.49
CA GLU A 362 3.00 29.94 36.39
C GLU A 362 3.90 30.93 37.19
N SER A 363 3.34 32.03 37.63
CA SER A 363 4.07 33.05 38.41
C SER A 363 4.38 32.55 39.83
N ASP A 364 5.64 32.66 40.26
CA ASP A 364 6.08 32.38 41.65
C ASP A 364 5.26 33.16 42.71
N THR A 365 4.50 34.19 42.32
CA THR A 365 3.74 35.08 43.19
C THR A 365 2.22 34.89 43.09
N PHE A 366 1.76 33.85 42.41
CA PHE A 366 0.35 33.55 42.23
C PHE A 366 -0.37 33.36 43.58
N ASP A 367 -1.52 34.03 43.77
CA ASP A 367 -2.40 33.91 44.92
C ASP A 367 -3.87 33.87 44.41
N ALA A 368 -4.51 32.72 44.52
CA ALA A 368 -5.86 32.43 44.04
C ALA A 368 -6.90 33.47 44.60
N ALA A 369 -6.74 33.90 45.84
CA ALA A 369 -7.64 34.90 46.43
C ALA A 369 -7.42 36.32 45.86
N ALA A 370 -6.19 36.68 45.52
CA ALA A 370 -5.85 37.92 44.85
C ALA A 370 -6.36 37.88 43.38
N ALA A 371 -6.17 36.78 42.68
CA ALA A 371 -6.65 36.54 41.31
C ALA A 371 -8.19 36.69 41.25
N ALA A 372 -8.92 35.99 42.10
CA ALA A 372 -10.38 36.10 42.18
C ALA A 372 -10.85 37.52 42.44
N SER A 373 -10.18 38.27 43.36
CA SER A 373 -10.54 39.68 43.68
C SER A 373 -10.24 40.63 42.50
N ALA A 374 -9.15 40.39 41.77
CA ALA A 374 -8.79 41.14 40.55
C ALA A 374 -9.84 40.94 39.46
N LEU A 375 -10.21 39.67 39.20
CA LEU A 375 -11.25 39.30 38.23
C LEU A 375 -12.63 39.87 38.58
N ASP A 376 -13.06 39.80 39.86
CA ASP A 376 -14.32 40.40 40.31
C ASP A 376 -14.35 41.91 40.10
N THR A 377 -13.24 42.57 40.37
CA THR A 377 -13.11 44.02 40.17
C THR A 377 -13.13 44.37 38.68
N PHE A 378 -12.45 43.60 37.86
CA PHE A 378 -12.43 43.76 36.42
C PHE A 378 -13.81 43.54 35.81
N ALA A 379 -14.47 42.41 36.10
CA ALA A 379 -15.81 42.10 35.61
C ALA A 379 -16.87 43.13 36.04
N ALA A 380 -16.74 43.72 37.22
CA ALA A 380 -17.60 44.82 37.66
C ALA A 380 -17.37 46.13 36.88
N SER A 381 -16.23 46.34 36.29
CA SER A 381 -15.89 47.50 35.47
C SER A 381 -16.44 47.43 34.05
N VAL A 382 -16.70 46.20 33.54
CA VAL A 382 -17.17 45.93 32.17
C VAL A 382 -18.70 46.00 32.12
N PRO A 383 -19.32 46.78 31.21
CA PRO A 383 -20.77 46.84 31.02
C PRO A 383 -21.32 45.49 30.46
N ASP A 384 -22.57 45.12 30.81
CA ASP A 384 -23.18 43.88 30.35
C ASP A 384 -23.36 43.79 28.83
N ASP A 385 -23.44 44.92 28.16
CA ASP A 385 -23.59 45.07 26.72
C ASP A 385 -22.24 45.28 25.97
N ALA A 386 -21.14 45.28 26.68
CA ALA A 386 -19.80 45.29 26.08
C ALA A 386 -19.57 43.95 25.34
N THR A 387 -18.83 43.99 24.27
CA THR A 387 -18.50 42.76 23.48
C THR A 387 -17.01 42.67 23.25
N ALA A 388 -16.47 41.47 23.35
CA ALA A 388 -15.11 41.14 23.01
C ALA A 388 -15.11 40.00 21.98
N ASP A 389 -14.33 40.17 20.93
CA ASP A 389 -14.14 39.13 19.92
C ASP A 389 -12.96 38.25 20.35
N TYR A 390 -13.12 36.96 20.22
CA TYR A 390 -12.11 35.94 20.55
C TYR A 390 -12.03 34.87 19.44
N THR A 391 -10.82 34.44 19.14
CA THR A 391 -10.63 33.35 18.17
C THR A 391 -10.30 32.07 18.91
N LEU A 392 -11.26 31.15 18.94
CA LEU A 392 -11.02 29.79 19.42
C LEU A 392 -10.13 29.04 18.42
N VAL A 393 -9.09 28.40 18.91
CA VAL A 393 -8.16 27.61 18.10
C VAL A 393 -8.24 26.17 18.53
N ASP A 394 -8.62 25.29 17.62
CA ASP A 394 -8.59 23.84 17.83
C ASP A 394 -7.14 23.33 17.87
N GLU A 395 -6.71 22.73 18.94
CA GLU A 395 -5.31 22.35 19.19
C GLU A 395 -4.78 21.30 18.20
N GLU A 396 -5.63 20.40 17.71
CA GLU A 396 -5.21 19.34 16.77
C GLU A 396 -5.11 19.83 15.32
N THR A 397 -6.08 20.62 14.89
CA THR A 397 -6.23 21.01 13.50
C THR A 397 -5.75 22.43 13.24
N LEU A 398 -5.51 23.21 14.30
CA LEU A 398 -5.29 24.67 14.29
C LEU A 398 -6.41 25.42 13.55
N ALA A 399 -7.63 24.85 13.57
CA ALA A 399 -8.79 25.50 12.98
C ALA A 399 -9.23 26.66 13.88
N GLU A 400 -9.51 27.80 13.27
CA GLU A 400 -9.88 29.04 13.95
C GLU A 400 -11.38 29.27 13.80
N GLU A 401 -12.05 29.57 14.90
CA GLU A 401 -13.47 29.97 14.96
C GLU A 401 -13.61 31.28 15.72
N ASP A 402 -14.10 32.34 15.06
CA ASP A 402 -14.33 33.63 15.69
C ASP A 402 -15.64 33.61 16.47
N VAL A 403 -15.55 33.88 17.78
CA VAL A 403 -16.67 33.94 18.69
C VAL A 403 -16.68 35.35 19.35
N THR A 404 -17.86 35.94 19.50
CA THR A 404 -18.04 37.22 20.20
C THR A 404 -18.72 36.99 21.54
N TYR A 405 -18.06 37.36 22.61
CA TYR A 405 -18.59 37.27 23.99
C TYR A 405 -19.15 38.59 24.49
N THR A 406 -20.10 38.52 25.41
CA THR A 406 -20.74 39.69 26.03
C THR A 406 -20.24 39.92 27.46
N GLY A 407 -20.30 41.12 27.96
CA GLY A 407 -19.94 41.45 29.35
C GLY A 407 -20.81 40.75 30.41
N ALA A 408 -22.00 40.29 30.03
CA ALA A 408 -22.82 39.44 30.88
C ALA A 408 -22.22 38.03 31.01
N GLU A 409 -21.72 37.47 29.91
CA GLU A 409 -21.02 36.18 29.89
C GLU A 409 -19.70 36.27 30.66
N LEU A 410 -18.96 37.38 30.58
CA LEU A 410 -17.77 37.61 31.41
C LEU A 410 -18.05 37.48 32.92
N LYS A 411 -19.15 38.04 33.40
CA LYS A 411 -19.49 37.95 34.84
C LYS A 411 -19.83 36.54 35.27
N GLU A 412 -20.48 35.76 34.39
CA GLU A 412 -20.78 34.36 34.63
C GLU A 412 -19.47 33.53 34.58
N ALA A 413 -18.60 33.80 33.62
CA ALA A 413 -17.30 33.14 33.47
C ALA A 413 -16.39 33.38 34.67
N VAL A 414 -16.29 34.63 35.17
CA VAL A 414 -15.51 34.97 36.38
C VAL A 414 -16.03 34.24 37.60
N ALA A 415 -17.37 34.12 37.77
CA ALA A 415 -17.92 33.36 38.86
C ALA A 415 -17.62 31.85 38.77
N THR A 416 -17.64 31.28 37.55
CA THR A 416 -17.28 29.90 37.28
C THR A 416 -15.79 29.69 37.57
N TYR A 417 -14.92 30.51 37.01
CA TYR A 417 -13.45 30.44 37.15
C TYR A 417 -13.02 30.54 38.63
N ALA A 418 -13.61 31.46 39.35
CA ALA A 418 -13.35 31.65 40.80
C ALA A 418 -13.87 30.47 41.63
N SER A 419 -14.92 29.74 41.18
CA SER A 419 -15.44 28.56 41.89
C SER A 419 -14.45 27.40 41.91
N TYR A 420 -13.57 27.34 40.93
CA TYR A 420 -12.45 26.37 40.82
C TYR A 420 -11.16 26.90 41.48
N GLY A 421 -11.18 28.06 42.13
CA GLY A 421 -10.02 28.64 42.80
C GLY A 421 -9.04 29.37 41.89
N CYS A 422 -9.47 29.73 40.68
CA CYS A 422 -8.65 30.33 39.63
C CYS A 422 -7.46 29.46 39.17
N GLU A 423 -7.55 28.16 39.41
CA GLU A 423 -6.58 27.15 38.97
C GLU A 423 -7.30 26.07 38.18
N GLU A 424 -6.62 25.48 37.22
CA GLU A 424 -7.16 24.37 36.42
C GLU A 424 -7.47 23.18 37.36
N PRO A 425 -8.66 22.54 37.22
CA PRO A 425 -9.04 21.38 38.03
C PRO A 425 -8.06 20.23 37.92
N ASP A 426 -7.55 19.70 39.07
CA ASP A 426 -6.65 18.55 39.06
C ASP A 426 -7.42 17.28 38.66
N PRO A 427 -7.05 16.62 37.57
CA PRO A 427 -7.70 15.37 37.17
C PRO A 427 -7.66 14.26 38.24
N ALA A 428 -6.70 14.29 39.17
CA ALA A 428 -6.59 13.33 40.26
C ALA A 428 -7.73 13.41 41.29
N ASP A 429 -8.43 14.55 41.38
CA ASP A 429 -9.55 14.75 42.29
C ASP A 429 -10.84 14.05 41.82
N TYR A 430 -10.94 13.74 40.53
CA TYR A 430 -12.16 13.20 39.91
C TYR A 430 -12.14 11.68 39.72
N GLY A 431 -11.06 10.96 40.13
CA GLY A 431 -10.99 9.54 40.01
C GLY A 431 -9.58 8.95 40.17
N VAL A 432 -9.36 7.77 39.63
CA VAL A 432 -8.04 7.17 39.68
C VAL A 432 -7.25 7.65 38.46
N TRP A 433 -6.50 8.70 38.62
CA TRP A 433 -5.66 9.29 37.58
C TRP A 433 -4.37 8.51 37.39
N VAL A 434 -4.02 8.25 36.16
CA VAL A 434 -2.74 7.66 35.74
C VAL A 434 -2.01 8.69 34.89
N PRO A 435 -0.94 9.32 35.39
CA PRO A 435 -0.22 10.29 34.59
C PRO A 435 0.40 9.67 33.35
N GLY A 436 0.51 10.45 32.28
CA GLY A 436 1.11 10.03 31.04
C GLY A 436 2.62 9.77 31.18
N LEU A 437 3.19 9.11 30.17
CA LEU A 437 4.63 8.83 30.12
C LEU A 437 5.50 10.10 30.17
N PRO A 438 5.14 11.22 29.52
CA PRO A 438 5.90 12.47 29.63
C PRO A 438 5.98 12.93 31.08
N GLY A 439 4.87 13.05 31.81
CA GLY A 439 4.82 13.52 33.18
C GLY A 439 5.58 12.59 34.17
N ILE A 440 5.49 11.25 33.98
CA ILE A 440 6.27 10.30 34.77
C ILE A 440 7.79 10.46 34.54
N ILE A 441 8.19 10.63 33.26
CA ILE A 441 9.60 10.80 32.91
C ILE A 441 10.11 12.15 33.40
N GLU A 442 9.33 13.22 33.24
CA GLU A 442 9.64 14.56 33.71
C GLU A 442 9.88 14.60 35.21
N SER A 443 8.94 14.07 36.00
CA SER A 443 9.09 13.94 37.47
C SER A 443 10.37 13.16 37.84
N GLY A 444 10.71 12.12 37.07
CA GLY A 444 11.94 11.35 37.25
C GLY A 444 13.22 12.16 36.94
N LEU A 445 13.18 12.97 35.89
CA LEU A 445 14.31 13.83 35.49
C LEU A 445 14.53 14.99 36.49
N ASP A 446 13.46 15.55 37.01
CA ASP A 446 13.49 16.61 38.02
C ASP A 446 14.05 16.11 39.34
N ALA A 447 13.68 14.88 39.76
CA ALA A 447 14.23 14.23 40.95
C ALA A 447 15.78 14.04 40.93
N VAL A 448 16.37 13.92 39.72
CA VAL A 448 17.83 13.83 39.52
C VAL A 448 18.47 15.17 39.14
N ASN A 449 17.73 16.29 39.15
CA ASN A 449 18.21 17.62 38.70
C ASN A 449 18.87 17.53 37.31
N CYS A 450 18.15 17.02 36.33
CA CYS A 450 18.64 16.87 34.97
C CYS A 450 18.84 18.25 34.34
N ALA A 451 19.84 18.40 33.48
CA ALA A 451 20.05 19.66 32.74
C ALA A 451 18.94 19.88 31.72
N ASP A 452 18.46 21.13 31.57
CA ASP A 452 17.31 21.50 30.73
C ASP A 452 17.39 21.02 29.28
N TRP A 453 18.56 21.14 28.64
CA TRP A 453 18.78 20.62 27.28
C TRP A 453 18.58 19.12 27.17
N LEU A 454 18.89 18.36 28.22
CA LEU A 454 18.75 16.90 28.23
C LEU A 454 17.30 16.53 28.56
N LYS A 455 16.62 17.33 29.40
CA LYS A 455 15.17 17.21 29.66
C LYS A 455 14.41 17.42 28.36
N GLY A 456 14.64 18.51 27.61
CA GLY A 456 14.03 18.77 26.31
C GLY A 456 14.36 17.67 25.26
N LEU A 457 15.59 17.18 25.20
CA LEU A 457 15.93 16.08 24.30
C LEU A 457 15.10 14.83 24.60
N ILE A 458 14.90 14.49 25.87
CA ILE A 458 14.18 13.28 26.28
C ILE A 458 12.67 13.47 26.07
N LEU A 459 12.11 14.57 26.53
CA LEU A 459 10.66 14.82 26.46
C LEU A 459 10.23 15.16 25.03
N ASP A 460 10.75 16.24 24.45
CA ASP A 460 10.30 16.76 23.16
C ASP A 460 10.92 16.00 21.99
N GLY A 461 12.21 15.59 22.10
CA GLY A 461 12.89 14.87 21.03
C GLY A 461 12.54 13.38 20.97
N ILE A 462 12.51 12.68 22.10
CA ILE A 462 12.34 11.23 22.16
C ILE A 462 10.91 10.85 22.48
N VAL A 463 10.35 11.33 23.59
CA VAL A 463 9.03 10.87 24.07
C VAL A 463 7.93 11.41 23.17
N ALA A 464 7.91 12.70 22.85
CA ALA A 464 6.95 13.28 21.93
C ALA A 464 7.08 12.69 20.52
N GLY A 465 8.33 12.53 20.02
CA GLY A 465 8.57 11.93 18.70
C GLY A 465 8.16 10.46 18.57
N VAL A 466 8.34 9.67 19.64
CA VAL A 466 7.89 8.26 19.70
C VAL A 466 6.37 8.23 19.92
N GLY A 467 5.85 9.11 20.76
CA GLY A 467 4.42 9.26 21.06
C GLY A 467 3.60 9.52 19.81
N ALA A 468 4.00 10.51 19.02
CA ALA A 468 3.34 10.84 17.75
C ALA A 468 3.21 9.64 16.78
N VAL A 469 4.09 8.65 16.87
CA VAL A 469 4.04 7.45 16.04
C VAL A 469 3.24 6.33 16.69
N LEU A 470 3.48 6.09 17.98
CA LEU A 470 2.81 5.02 18.71
C LEU A 470 1.34 5.33 19.01
N GLY A 471 0.99 6.62 19.11
CA GLY A 471 -0.37 7.10 19.24
C GLY A 471 -1.28 6.61 18.12
N PHE A 472 -0.80 6.55 16.88
CA PHE A 472 -1.56 6.02 15.73
C PHE A 472 -1.61 4.50 15.63
N VAL A 473 -0.84 3.76 16.42
CA VAL A 473 -0.81 2.28 16.36
C VAL A 473 -2.16 1.65 16.65
N PRO A 474 -2.94 2.07 17.65
CA PRO A 474 -4.26 1.50 17.93
C PRO A 474 -5.22 1.56 16.72
N GLN A 475 -5.35 2.73 16.11
CA GLN A 475 -6.16 2.94 14.89
C GLN A 475 -5.71 2.02 13.74
N MET A 476 -4.39 1.92 13.54
CA MET A 476 -3.81 1.03 12.54
C MET A 476 -4.10 -0.45 12.81
N LEU A 477 -4.08 -0.89 14.07
CA LEU A 477 -4.41 -2.26 14.43
C LEU A 477 -5.87 -2.59 14.14
N VAL A 478 -6.80 -1.67 14.45
CA VAL A 478 -8.23 -1.81 14.13
C VAL A 478 -8.41 -1.95 12.60
N LEU A 479 -7.76 -1.08 11.82
CA LEU A 479 -7.78 -1.17 10.36
C LEU A 479 -7.24 -2.52 9.86
N PHE A 480 -6.12 -3.00 10.43
CA PHE A 480 -5.54 -4.29 10.04
C PHE A 480 -6.45 -5.49 10.37
N ILE A 481 -7.24 -5.43 11.44
CA ILE A 481 -8.26 -6.46 11.76
C ILE A 481 -9.25 -6.56 10.60
N PHE A 482 -9.85 -5.44 10.19
CA PHE A 482 -10.83 -5.43 9.11
C PHE A 482 -10.22 -5.85 7.76
N LEU A 483 -9.04 -5.36 7.44
CA LEU A 483 -8.35 -5.75 6.20
C LEU A 483 -7.99 -7.24 6.19
N ALA A 484 -7.49 -7.79 7.31
CA ALA A 484 -7.20 -9.21 7.43
C ALA A 484 -8.48 -10.06 7.32
N PHE A 485 -9.59 -9.58 7.86
CA PHE A 485 -10.90 -10.21 7.72
C PHE A 485 -11.36 -10.24 6.26
N LEU A 486 -11.37 -9.08 5.57
CA LEU A 486 -11.80 -8.97 4.17
C LEU A 486 -10.92 -9.78 3.20
N GLU A 487 -9.61 -9.85 3.49
CA GLU A 487 -8.67 -10.66 2.72
C GLU A 487 -8.93 -12.15 2.96
N SER A 488 -9.02 -12.56 4.21
CA SER A 488 -9.20 -13.97 4.59
C SER A 488 -10.57 -14.53 4.17
N CYS A 489 -11.66 -13.74 4.20
CA CYS A 489 -12.95 -14.19 3.74
C CYS A 489 -13.06 -14.30 2.20
N GLY A 490 -12.06 -13.78 1.46
CA GLY A 490 -12.01 -13.84 0.00
C GLY A 490 -12.71 -12.67 -0.71
N TYR A 491 -13.16 -11.63 0.00
CA TYR A 491 -13.82 -10.45 -0.60
C TYR A 491 -12.87 -9.64 -1.47
N MET A 492 -11.63 -9.43 -1.02
CA MET A 492 -10.65 -8.62 -1.74
C MET A 492 -10.31 -9.19 -3.13
N ALA A 493 -10.32 -10.51 -3.28
CA ALA A 493 -10.11 -11.16 -4.58
C ALA A 493 -11.20 -10.78 -5.62
N ARG A 494 -12.46 -10.65 -5.18
CA ARG A 494 -13.59 -10.27 -6.04
C ARG A 494 -13.49 -8.84 -6.51
N ILE A 495 -13.13 -7.95 -5.60
CA ILE A 495 -12.94 -6.53 -5.94
C ILE A 495 -11.78 -6.36 -6.92
N ALA A 496 -10.65 -7.04 -6.68
CA ALA A 496 -9.53 -7.03 -7.61
C ALA A 496 -9.95 -7.52 -9.02
N PHE A 497 -10.79 -8.56 -9.10
CA PHE A 497 -11.33 -9.06 -10.36
C PHE A 497 -12.20 -8.02 -11.08
N VAL A 498 -13.11 -7.34 -10.36
CA VAL A 498 -13.98 -6.32 -10.94
C VAL A 498 -13.16 -5.13 -11.43
N MET A 499 -12.17 -4.70 -10.64
CA MET A 499 -11.34 -3.54 -10.92
C MET A 499 -10.30 -3.78 -12.01
N ASP A 500 -9.94 -5.04 -12.28
CA ASP A 500 -8.93 -5.40 -13.29
C ASP A 500 -9.25 -4.80 -14.66
N ARG A 501 -10.51 -4.86 -15.09
CA ARG A 501 -10.96 -4.29 -16.37
C ARG A 501 -10.74 -2.76 -16.47
N ILE A 502 -10.84 -2.05 -15.33
CA ILE A 502 -10.68 -0.60 -15.27
C ILE A 502 -9.19 -0.26 -15.25
N PHE A 503 -8.42 -0.92 -14.37
CA PHE A 503 -7.02 -0.63 -14.16
C PHE A 503 -6.13 -1.00 -15.36
N ARG A 504 -6.45 -2.07 -16.08
CA ARG A 504 -5.75 -2.45 -17.33
C ARG A 504 -5.79 -1.35 -18.38
N LYS A 505 -6.89 -0.59 -18.47
CA LYS A 505 -6.97 0.56 -19.41
C LYS A 505 -5.93 1.64 -19.09
N PHE A 506 -5.54 1.75 -17.82
CA PHE A 506 -4.52 2.69 -17.35
C PHE A 506 -3.13 2.06 -17.23
N GLY A 507 -2.95 0.80 -17.65
CA GLY A 507 -1.67 0.12 -17.64
C GLY A 507 -1.27 -0.48 -16.30
N LEU A 508 -2.17 -0.51 -15.33
CA LEU A 508 -2.00 -1.16 -14.03
C LEU A 508 -2.78 -2.47 -13.99
N SER A 509 -2.32 -3.45 -13.22
CA SER A 509 -3.09 -4.68 -13.00
C SER A 509 -4.24 -4.43 -12.03
N GLY A 510 -5.31 -5.22 -12.09
CA GLY A 510 -6.43 -5.11 -11.14
C GLY A 510 -6.02 -5.32 -9.69
N LYS A 511 -4.95 -6.08 -9.45
CA LYS A 511 -4.37 -6.26 -8.11
C LYS A 511 -3.79 -4.96 -7.55
N SER A 512 -3.42 -3.98 -8.39
CA SER A 512 -2.91 -2.67 -7.97
C SER A 512 -3.95 -1.82 -7.23
N PHE A 513 -5.23 -2.09 -7.45
CA PHE A 513 -6.31 -1.38 -6.77
C PHE A 513 -6.27 -1.56 -5.25
N ILE A 514 -5.96 -2.77 -4.77
CA ILE A 514 -5.91 -3.08 -3.34
C ILE A 514 -4.85 -2.23 -2.60
N PRO A 515 -3.58 -2.20 -3.02
CA PRO A 515 -2.57 -1.30 -2.46
C PRO A 515 -2.97 0.18 -2.45
N ILE A 516 -3.52 0.68 -3.56
CA ILE A 516 -3.92 2.08 -3.70
C ILE A 516 -5.03 2.42 -2.72
N LEU A 517 -6.02 1.54 -2.58
CA LEU A 517 -7.12 1.74 -1.66
C LEU A 517 -6.66 1.72 -0.21
N ILE A 518 -5.87 0.71 0.19
CA ILE A 518 -5.30 0.65 1.55
C ILE A 518 -4.47 1.91 1.82
N GLY A 519 -3.83 2.45 0.80
CA GLY A 519 -3.06 3.68 0.84
C GLY A 519 -3.86 4.93 1.23
N THR A 520 -5.20 4.94 1.05
CA THR A 520 -6.06 6.05 1.51
C THR A 520 -6.11 6.13 3.05
N GLY A 521 -6.00 5.01 3.75
CA GLY A 521 -5.85 5.00 5.20
C GLY A 521 -4.42 5.29 5.62
N CYS A 522 -3.48 4.47 5.15
CA CYS A 522 -2.05 4.66 5.42
C CYS A 522 -1.18 4.12 4.27
N GLY A 523 -0.18 4.90 3.84
CA GLY A 523 0.72 4.50 2.75
C GLY A 523 1.57 3.26 3.05
N VAL A 524 1.95 3.02 4.31
CA VAL A 524 2.80 1.88 4.71
C VAL A 524 2.15 0.53 4.40
N PRO A 525 0.95 0.22 4.93
CA PRO A 525 0.25 -1.02 4.60
C PRO A 525 -0.16 -1.08 3.12
N GLY A 526 -0.48 0.07 2.49
CA GLY A 526 -0.74 0.14 1.07
C GLY A 526 0.44 -0.38 0.25
N ILE A 527 1.65 0.10 0.51
CA ILE A 527 2.87 -0.37 -0.15
C ILE A 527 3.13 -1.85 0.14
N MET A 528 2.95 -2.29 1.39
CA MET A 528 3.15 -3.69 1.76
C MET A 528 2.17 -4.65 1.07
N ALA A 529 0.94 -4.21 0.81
CA ALA A 529 -0.06 -4.99 0.09
C ALA A 529 0.33 -5.26 -1.37
N SER A 530 1.26 -4.49 -1.94
CA SER A 530 1.78 -4.72 -3.30
C SER A 530 2.46 -6.09 -3.50
N ARG A 531 2.79 -6.80 -2.41
CA ARG A 531 3.30 -8.19 -2.45
C ARG A 531 2.36 -9.17 -3.13
N THR A 532 1.07 -8.87 -3.14
CA THR A 532 0.06 -9.69 -3.83
C THR A 532 0.16 -9.60 -5.36
N ILE A 533 0.96 -8.66 -5.88
CA ILE A 533 1.19 -8.47 -7.30
C ILE A 533 2.40 -9.29 -7.72
N GLU A 534 2.18 -10.30 -8.53
CA GLU A 534 3.19 -11.27 -8.97
C GLU A 534 4.16 -10.67 -9.98
N ASN A 535 3.64 -9.87 -10.94
CA ASN A 535 4.47 -9.21 -11.93
C ASN A 535 5.31 -8.09 -11.29
N GLU A 536 6.63 -8.20 -11.39
CA GLU A 536 7.56 -7.26 -10.75
C GLU A 536 7.45 -5.83 -11.31
N ARG A 537 7.15 -5.67 -12.60
CA ARG A 537 6.94 -4.37 -13.25
C ARG A 537 5.69 -3.67 -12.70
N ASP A 538 4.56 -4.39 -12.68
CA ASP A 538 3.29 -3.87 -12.15
C ASP A 538 3.39 -3.56 -10.66
N ARG A 539 4.10 -4.41 -9.91
CA ARG A 539 4.36 -4.19 -8.48
C ARG A 539 5.15 -2.90 -8.25
N ARG A 540 6.23 -2.68 -9.01
CA ARG A 540 7.04 -1.44 -8.93
C ARG A 540 6.22 -0.21 -9.29
N MET A 541 5.44 -0.25 -10.37
CA MET A 541 4.55 0.86 -10.75
C MET A 541 3.54 1.15 -9.65
N THR A 542 2.93 0.14 -9.07
CA THR A 542 1.96 0.27 -7.97
C THR A 542 2.61 0.91 -6.75
N ILE A 543 3.81 0.45 -6.33
CA ILE A 543 4.54 1.03 -5.20
C ILE A 543 4.82 2.52 -5.43
N MET A 544 5.20 2.91 -6.66
CA MET A 544 5.51 4.30 -7.01
C MET A 544 4.28 5.22 -6.99
N THR A 545 3.09 4.70 -7.25
CA THR A 545 1.87 5.50 -7.42
C THR A 545 0.92 5.43 -6.22
N THR A 546 1.01 4.42 -5.36
CA THR A 546 0.10 4.18 -4.23
C THR A 546 0.03 5.38 -3.27
N THR A 547 1.12 6.09 -3.06
CA THR A 547 1.20 7.20 -2.09
C THR A 547 0.76 8.56 -2.62
N PHE A 548 0.34 8.65 -3.87
CA PHE A 548 -0.23 9.89 -4.42
C PHE A 548 -1.63 10.20 -3.86
N ILE A 549 -2.36 9.17 -3.45
CA ILE A 549 -3.65 9.39 -2.80
C ILE A 549 -3.44 9.92 -1.37
N PRO A 550 -4.28 10.86 -0.87
CA PRO A 550 -4.21 11.31 0.51
C PRO A 550 -4.40 10.15 1.49
N CYS A 551 -3.55 10.07 2.51
CA CYS A 551 -3.75 9.18 3.66
C CYS A 551 -4.28 9.99 4.86
N GLY A 552 -4.70 9.32 5.93
CA GLY A 552 -5.23 9.96 7.13
C GLY A 552 -4.32 11.06 7.69
N ALA A 553 -3.01 10.81 7.77
CA ALA A 553 -2.00 11.77 8.23
C ALA A 553 -1.86 13.05 7.37
N LYS A 554 -2.44 13.08 6.17
CA LYS A 554 -2.48 14.28 5.32
C LYS A 554 -3.74 15.13 5.50
N LEU A 555 -4.77 14.59 6.18
CA LEU A 555 -6.05 15.30 6.33
C LEU A 555 -5.94 16.57 7.16
N PRO A 556 -5.28 16.59 8.33
CA PRO A 556 -5.11 17.82 9.10
C PRO A 556 -4.39 18.91 8.30
N PHE A 557 -3.35 18.56 7.57
CA PHE A 557 -2.66 19.48 6.67
C PHE A 557 -3.57 20.04 5.56
N ILE A 558 -4.43 19.20 4.96
CA ILE A 558 -5.40 19.65 3.94
C ILE A 558 -6.42 20.59 4.58
N ALA A 559 -6.89 20.29 5.79
CA ALA A 559 -7.83 21.13 6.53
C ALA A 559 -7.22 22.48 6.90
N MET A 560 -5.99 22.50 7.41
CA MET A 560 -5.26 23.71 7.73
C MET A 560 -5.08 24.65 6.50
N ILE A 561 -4.68 24.10 5.36
CA ILE A 561 -4.58 24.88 4.11
C ILE A 561 -5.95 25.38 3.64
N ALA A 562 -6.99 24.56 3.80
CA ALA A 562 -8.36 24.96 3.45
C ALA A 562 -8.85 26.10 4.35
N GLY A 563 -8.59 26.05 5.65
CA GLY A 563 -8.92 27.10 6.62
C GLY A 563 -8.14 28.37 6.36
N ALA A 564 -6.82 28.31 6.46
CA ALA A 564 -5.92 29.47 6.42
C ALA A 564 -5.95 30.24 5.08
N ILE A 565 -6.08 29.54 3.95
CA ILE A 565 -5.90 30.18 2.62
C ILE A 565 -7.23 30.26 1.84
N PHE A 566 -8.15 29.35 2.08
CA PHE A 566 -9.41 29.24 1.32
C PHE A 566 -10.66 29.54 2.17
N GLY A 567 -10.48 30.02 3.42
CA GLY A 567 -11.58 30.36 4.33
C GLY A 567 -12.54 29.18 4.59
N GLY A 568 -12.00 27.99 4.77
CA GLY A 568 -12.77 26.77 5.06
C GLY A 568 -13.52 26.17 3.87
N ALA A 569 -13.18 26.53 2.63
CA ALA A 569 -13.92 26.12 1.44
C ALA A 569 -14.02 24.59 1.27
N PRO A 570 -15.24 24.00 1.23
CA PRO A 570 -15.45 22.55 1.32
C PRO A 570 -14.97 21.76 0.08
N TRP A 571 -14.64 22.44 -1.03
CA TRP A 571 -14.15 21.82 -2.26
C TRP A 571 -12.66 21.45 -2.21
N VAL A 572 -11.87 22.02 -1.29
CA VAL A 572 -10.40 21.84 -1.25
C VAL A 572 -10.04 20.38 -0.95
N ALA A 573 -10.63 19.79 0.08
CA ALA A 573 -10.35 18.39 0.45
C ALA A 573 -10.75 17.40 -0.65
N PRO A 574 -11.97 17.44 -1.25
CA PRO A 574 -12.29 16.60 -2.40
C PRO A 574 -11.33 16.80 -3.59
N SER A 575 -10.93 18.06 -3.87
CA SER A 575 -10.00 18.34 -4.97
C SER A 575 -8.63 17.66 -4.79
N ALA A 576 -8.13 17.57 -3.55
CA ALA A 576 -6.90 16.87 -3.23
C ALA A 576 -6.98 15.36 -3.54
N TYR A 577 -8.11 14.71 -3.23
CA TYR A 577 -8.35 13.31 -3.61
C TYR A 577 -8.42 13.12 -5.12
N PHE A 578 -9.13 13.99 -5.85
CA PHE A 578 -9.20 13.92 -7.32
C PHE A 578 -7.82 14.17 -7.95
N LEU A 579 -7.02 15.07 -7.40
CA LEU A 579 -5.65 15.29 -7.84
C LEU A 579 -4.78 14.04 -7.66
N GLY A 580 -4.89 13.36 -6.51
CA GLY A 580 -4.20 12.11 -6.25
C GLY A 580 -4.60 11.00 -7.23
N ILE A 581 -5.90 10.82 -7.49
CA ILE A 581 -6.42 9.85 -8.45
C ILE A 581 -5.92 10.16 -9.87
N ALA A 582 -6.00 11.42 -10.29
CA ALA A 582 -5.50 11.86 -11.59
C ALA A 582 -3.99 11.60 -11.73
N ALA A 583 -3.21 11.86 -10.68
CA ALA A 583 -1.77 11.58 -10.63
C ALA A 583 -1.48 10.08 -10.80
N ILE A 584 -2.23 9.19 -10.15
CA ILE A 584 -2.10 7.73 -10.29
C ILE A 584 -2.38 7.29 -11.73
N ILE A 585 -3.49 7.75 -12.31
CA ILE A 585 -3.90 7.39 -13.68
C ILE A 585 -2.86 7.89 -14.70
N CYS A 586 -2.49 9.16 -14.63
CA CYS A 586 -1.51 9.75 -15.55
C CYS A 586 -0.15 9.09 -15.43
N SER A 587 0.32 8.84 -14.20
CA SER A 587 1.59 8.14 -13.97
C SER A 587 1.55 6.70 -14.48
N GLY A 588 0.46 5.97 -14.26
CA GLY A 588 0.27 4.63 -14.80
C GLY A 588 0.40 4.59 -16.33
N ILE A 589 -0.31 5.49 -17.02
CA ILE A 589 -0.26 5.60 -18.50
C ILE A 589 1.15 5.99 -18.99
N ILE A 590 1.79 6.97 -18.37
CA ILE A 590 3.11 7.46 -18.78
C ILE A 590 4.18 6.39 -18.53
N LEU A 591 4.20 5.78 -17.34
CA LEU A 591 5.19 4.77 -16.97
C LEU A 591 5.07 3.54 -17.88
N LYS A 592 3.84 3.05 -18.16
CA LYS A 592 3.61 1.93 -19.08
C LYS A 592 4.22 2.19 -20.47
N LYS A 593 4.23 3.45 -20.94
CA LYS A 593 4.81 3.83 -22.23
C LYS A 593 6.31 4.03 -22.22
N THR A 594 6.98 3.75 -21.10
CA THR A 594 8.44 3.79 -21.00
C THR A 594 9.04 2.40 -21.19
N LYS A 595 10.22 2.32 -21.77
CA LYS A 595 10.95 1.05 -21.99
C LYS A 595 11.16 0.22 -20.70
N MET A 596 11.16 0.87 -19.54
CA MET A 596 11.40 0.21 -18.24
C MET A 596 10.18 -0.57 -17.74
N PHE A 597 8.96 -0.12 -18.10
CA PHE A 597 7.68 -0.66 -17.63
C PHE A 597 6.77 -1.13 -18.76
N ALA A 598 7.25 -1.11 -20.01
CA ALA A 598 6.52 -1.58 -21.16
C ALA A 598 6.26 -3.09 -21.07
N GLY A 599 5.13 -3.52 -21.58
CA GLY A 599 4.64 -4.89 -21.59
C GLY A 599 3.18 -4.95 -21.17
N ASP A 600 2.49 -6.02 -21.56
CA ASP A 600 1.10 -6.20 -21.16
C ASP A 600 1.01 -6.55 -19.68
N PRO A 601 0.01 -5.99 -18.94
CA PRO A 601 -0.23 -6.37 -17.56
C PRO A 601 -0.54 -7.87 -17.51
N ALA A 602 0.04 -8.56 -16.53
CA ALA A 602 -0.18 -9.98 -16.34
C ALA A 602 -1.70 -10.29 -16.32
N PRO A 603 -2.16 -11.31 -17.05
CA PRO A 603 -3.57 -11.67 -17.05
C PRO A 603 -4.01 -11.98 -15.62
N PHE A 604 -5.18 -11.48 -15.25
CA PHE A 604 -5.75 -11.73 -13.93
C PHE A 604 -6.29 -13.17 -13.86
N VAL A 605 -5.38 -14.10 -13.64
CA VAL A 605 -5.73 -15.50 -13.42
C VAL A 605 -5.76 -15.75 -11.91
N MET A 606 -6.86 -15.39 -11.27
CA MET A 606 -7.07 -15.67 -9.85
C MET A 606 -8.40 -16.37 -9.64
N GLU A 607 -8.35 -17.53 -8.96
CA GLU A 607 -9.57 -18.14 -8.46
C GLU A 607 -10.24 -17.20 -7.48
N LEU A 608 -11.56 -17.13 -7.58
CA LEU A 608 -12.37 -16.56 -6.51
C LEU A 608 -12.51 -17.67 -5.45
N PRO A 609 -11.75 -17.62 -4.34
CA PRO A 609 -11.83 -18.65 -3.31
C PRO A 609 -13.27 -18.69 -2.75
N ALA A 610 -13.80 -19.87 -2.39
CA ALA A 610 -15.11 -19.92 -1.76
C ALA A 610 -15.14 -19.04 -0.50
N TYR A 611 -16.25 -18.34 -0.25
CA TYR A 611 -16.39 -17.56 1.00
C TYR A 611 -16.31 -18.49 2.20
N HIS A 612 -15.49 -18.11 3.16
CA HIS A 612 -15.40 -18.80 4.43
C HIS A 612 -15.21 -17.80 5.57
N TRP A 613 -15.72 -18.11 6.73
CA TRP A 613 -15.47 -17.32 7.93
C TRP A 613 -14.02 -17.53 8.36
N PRO A 614 -13.22 -16.46 8.44
CA PRO A 614 -11.86 -16.58 8.94
C PRO A 614 -11.86 -16.93 10.43
N THR A 615 -10.88 -17.72 10.86
CA THR A 615 -10.71 -17.97 12.30
C THR A 615 -10.16 -16.71 12.97
N VAL A 616 -10.69 -16.39 14.16
CA VAL A 616 -10.26 -15.20 14.93
C VAL A 616 -8.72 -15.20 15.14
N SER A 617 -8.17 -16.38 15.43
CA SER A 617 -6.71 -16.53 15.61
C SER A 617 -5.90 -16.11 14.37
N ASN A 618 -6.36 -16.43 13.15
CA ASN A 618 -5.65 -16.04 11.92
C ASN A 618 -5.74 -14.54 11.68
N VAL A 619 -6.90 -13.93 11.95
CA VAL A 619 -7.10 -12.47 11.81
C VAL A 619 -6.20 -11.72 12.78
N LEU A 620 -6.23 -12.09 14.07
CA LEU A 620 -5.42 -11.46 15.12
C LEU A 620 -3.92 -11.66 14.88
N ARG A 621 -3.51 -12.84 14.42
CA ARG A 621 -2.10 -13.09 14.08
C ARG A 621 -1.65 -12.23 12.90
N SER A 622 -2.44 -12.14 11.84
CA SER A 622 -2.16 -11.29 10.68
C SER A 622 -2.10 -9.81 11.06
N MET A 623 -3.04 -9.34 11.91
CA MET A 623 -3.02 -8.00 12.48
C MET A 623 -1.71 -7.74 13.24
N TRP A 624 -1.35 -8.64 14.18
CA TRP A 624 -0.15 -8.47 15.02
C TRP A 624 1.15 -8.51 14.22
N GLU A 625 1.29 -9.42 13.25
CA GLU A 625 2.48 -9.50 12.39
C GLU A 625 2.68 -8.19 11.59
N ARG A 626 1.59 -7.61 11.08
CA ARG A 626 1.61 -6.31 10.37
C ARG A 626 1.91 -5.15 11.32
N GLY A 627 1.22 -5.08 12.46
CA GLY A 627 1.39 -4.05 13.49
C GLY A 627 2.80 -4.08 14.08
N TRP A 628 3.31 -5.24 14.49
CA TRP A 628 4.67 -5.38 15.02
C TRP A 628 5.74 -4.99 14.01
N SER A 629 5.55 -5.37 12.75
CA SER A 629 6.45 -4.94 11.67
C SER A 629 6.47 -3.43 11.48
N PHE A 630 5.35 -2.75 11.71
CA PHE A 630 5.25 -1.29 11.70
C PHE A 630 5.98 -0.68 12.91
N ILE A 631 5.62 -1.08 14.12
CA ILE A 631 6.21 -0.58 15.39
C ILE A 631 7.73 -0.70 15.37
N LYS A 632 8.25 -1.87 15.02
CA LYS A 632 9.71 -2.10 15.00
C LYS A 632 10.46 -1.19 14.03
N LYS A 633 9.87 -0.84 12.91
CA LYS A 633 10.51 0.00 11.89
C LYS A 633 10.30 1.47 12.13
N ALA A 634 9.08 1.85 12.51
CA ALA A 634 8.75 3.21 12.86
C ALA A 634 9.60 3.66 14.05
N GLY A 635 9.67 2.84 15.12
CA GLY A 635 10.41 3.16 16.32
C GLY A 635 11.92 3.36 16.13
N THR A 636 12.54 2.85 15.06
CA THR A 636 13.99 3.08 14.84
C THR A 636 14.29 4.26 13.94
N ILE A 637 13.63 4.34 12.78
CA ILE A 637 13.93 5.37 11.78
C ILE A 637 13.34 6.71 12.21
N ILE A 638 12.11 6.69 12.74
CA ILE A 638 11.42 7.91 13.13
C ILE A 638 12.08 8.49 14.39
N LEU A 639 12.39 7.67 15.39
CA LEU A 639 13.12 8.13 16.57
C LEU A 639 14.43 8.84 16.21
N LEU A 640 15.24 8.25 15.33
CA LEU A 640 16.47 8.92 14.89
C LEU A 640 16.18 10.24 14.17
N SER A 641 15.12 10.28 13.36
CA SER A 641 14.74 11.46 12.59
C SER A 641 14.20 12.58 13.51
N THR A 642 13.38 12.24 14.51
CA THR A 642 12.85 13.24 15.47
C THR A 642 13.95 13.84 16.31
N ILE A 643 14.90 13.05 16.78
CA ILE A 643 16.10 13.55 17.49
C ILE A 643 16.88 14.54 16.60
N ILE A 644 17.10 14.21 15.32
CA ILE A 644 17.81 15.10 14.40
C ILE A 644 17.02 16.40 14.15
N VAL A 645 15.72 16.28 13.94
CA VAL A 645 14.85 17.45 13.73
C VAL A 645 14.84 18.32 14.97
N TRP A 646 14.59 17.76 16.16
CA TRP A 646 14.63 18.47 17.42
C TRP A 646 15.96 19.23 17.60
N PHE A 647 17.09 18.51 17.44
CA PHE A 647 18.41 19.14 17.57
C PHE A 647 18.60 20.29 16.58
N THR A 648 18.19 20.14 15.33
CA THR A 648 18.35 21.18 14.31
C THR A 648 17.37 22.34 14.50
N THR A 649 16.24 22.14 15.18
CA THR A 649 15.25 23.17 15.50
C THR A 649 15.69 24.02 16.69
N TYR A 650 16.12 23.37 17.78
CA TYR A 650 16.40 24.05 19.02
C TYR A 650 17.88 24.47 19.22
N PHE A 651 18.76 24.15 18.27
CA PHE A 651 20.16 24.61 18.33
C PHE A 651 20.51 25.51 17.16
N GLY A 652 21.22 26.60 17.48
CA GLY A 652 21.64 27.56 16.48
C GLY A 652 22.79 28.46 16.98
N VAL A 653 23.13 29.45 16.17
CA VAL A 653 24.18 30.41 16.47
C VAL A 653 23.56 31.79 16.64
N VAL A 654 23.53 32.29 17.88
CA VAL A 654 23.09 33.66 18.23
C VAL A 654 24.27 34.39 18.88
N ASP A 655 24.56 35.63 18.46
CA ASP A 655 25.66 36.48 18.93
C ASP A 655 27.06 35.82 18.84
N GLY A 656 27.24 34.89 17.87
CA GLY A 656 28.50 34.16 17.66
C GLY A 656 28.71 32.98 18.62
N ALA A 657 27.76 32.68 19.51
CA ALA A 657 27.79 31.53 20.39
C ALA A 657 26.80 30.45 19.91
N PHE A 658 27.24 29.20 19.85
CA PHE A 658 26.38 28.04 19.59
C PHE A 658 25.70 27.65 20.90
N ARG A 659 24.36 27.75 20.96
CA ARG A 659 23.55 27.43 22.14
C ARG A 659 22.16 26.90 21.79
N MET A 660 21.45 26.40 22.78
CA MET A 660 20.03 26.13 22.70
C MET A 660 19.25 27.43 22.56
N LEU A 661 18.29 27.46 21.68
CA LEU A 661 17.48 28.61 21.33
C LEU A 661 16.17 28.60 22.13
N THR A 662 15.64 29.76 22.43
CA THR A 662 14.27 29.97 22.89
C THR A 662 13.31 29.93 21.69
N GLU A 663 12.02 29.81 21.92
CA GLU A 663 11.01 29.77 20.84
C GLU A 663 11.07 30.99 19.93
N ASP A 664 11.29 32.19 20.49
CA ASP A 664 11.44 33.44 19.73
C ASP A 664 12.67 33.45 18.82
N GLU A 665 13.68 32.66 19.12
CA GLU A 665 14.98 32.62 18.40
C GLU A 665 15.07 31.52 17.34
N ILE A 666 14.01 30.72 17.13
CA ILE A 666 13.99 29.59 16.18
C ILE A 666 14.40 30.01 14.76
N SER A 667 14.19 31.27 14.40
CA SER A 667 14.67 31.82 13.12
C SER A 667 16.18 31.73 12.90
N ASN A 668 16.97 31.60 13.99
CA ASN A 668 18.43 31.46 13.98
C ASN A 668 18.88 30.00 14.07
N SER A 669 17.95 29.03 14.02
CA SER A 669 18.23 27.63 14.13
C SER A 669 19.03 27.07 12.95
N ILE A 670 19.65 25.91 13.17
CA ILE A 670 20.30 25.17 12.08
C ILE A 670 19.27 24.81 11.01
N LEU A 671 18.05 24.43 11.43
CA LEU A 671 16.96 24.07 10.53
C LEU A 671 16.52 25.27 9.68
N ALA A 672 16.40 26.46 10.26
CA ALA A 672 16.12 27.70 9.52
C ALA A 672 17.24 28.05 8.53
N THR A 673 18.49 27.84 8.91
CA THR A 673 19.64 28.04 8.01
C THR A 673 19.58 27.07 6.82
N ILE A 674 19.28 25.80 7.04
CA ILE A 674 19.07 24.81 5.98
C ILE A 674 17.85 25.19 5.12
N GLY A 675 16.76 25.61 5.76
CA GLY A 675 15.56 26.08 5.08
C GLY A 675 15.82 27.23 4.12
N ASN A 676 16.55 28.25 4.59
CA ASN A 676 16.97 29.40 3.78
C ASN A 676 17.88 28.99 2.60
N ALA A 677 18.78 28.01 2.81
CA ALA A 677 19.67 27.52 1.77
C ALA A 677 18.95 26.80 0.62
N ILE A 678 17.77 26.23 0.89
CA ILE A 678 16.99 25.47 -0.11
C ILE A 678 15.70 26.18 -0.55
N ALA A 679 15.26 27.24 0.14
CA ALA A 679 14.02 27.97 -0.15
C ALA A 679 13.93 28.44 -1.62
N TRP A 680 15.07 28.81 -2.21
CA TRP A 680 15.14 29.20 -3.62
C TRP A 680 14.66 28.14 -4.60
N ILE A 681 14.75 26.86 -4.24
CA ILE A 681 14.25 25.74 -5.05
C ILE A 681 12.73 25.81 -5.17
N PHE A 682 12.06 26.26 -4.12
CA PHE A 682 10.60 26.35 -4.04
C PHE A 682 10.05 27.70 -4.52
N ALA A 683 10.91 28.71 -4.70
CA ALA A 683 10.48 30.01 -5.20
C ALA A 683 9.69 29.94 -6.54
N PRO A 684 10.04 29.09 -7.54
CA PRO A 684 9.24 28.95 -8.76
C PRO A 684 7.84 28.34 -8.53
N LEU A 685 7.64 27.69 -7.39
CA LEU A 685 6.37 27.08 -6.98
C LEU A 685 5.46 28.07 -6.23
N GLY A 686 5.97 29.27 -5.89
CA GLY A 686 5.23 30.34 -5.24
C GLY A 686 5.48 30.49 -3.74
N TRP A 687 6.31 29.63 -3.13
CA TRP A 687 6.69 29.73 -1.69
C TRP A 687 8.23 29.63 -1.52
N GLY A 688 8.91 30.73 -1.73
CA GLY A 688 10.36 30.84 -1.56
C GLY A 688 10.80 31.23 -0.14
N ASN A 689 9.94 31.05 0.87
CA ASN A 689 10.25 31.31 2.28
C ASN A 689 10.83 30.07 2.96
N TRP A 690 11.64 30.28 3.99
CA TRP A 690 12.29 29.18 4.69
C TRP A 690 11.32 28.34 5.53
N GLN A 691 10.27 28.98 6.07
CA GLN A 691 9.24 28.31 6.89
C GLN A 691 8.55 27.20 6.09
N ALA A 692 8.00 27.51 4.92
CA ALA A 692 7.36 26.55 4.05
C ALA A 692 8.33 25.46 3.53
N ALA A 693 9.59 25.85 3.28
CA ALA A 693 10.62 24.90 2.87
C ALA A 693 10.93 23.91 4.00
N VAL A 694 11.07 24.39 5.23
CA VAL A 694 11.25 23.55 6.43
C VAL A 694 10.06 22.64 6.65
N ALA A 695 8.82 23.18 6.62
CA ALA A 695 7.61 22.37 6.78
C ALA A 695 7.51 21.24 5.72
N SER A 696 7.95 21.48 4.48
CA SER A 696 8.01 20.44 3.45
C SER A 696 9.02 19.33 3.77
N ILE A 697 10.14 19.67 4.46
CA ILE A 697 11.16 18.69 4.88
C ILE A 697 10.69 17.90 6.10
N THR A 698 10.17 18.58 7.13
CA THR A 698 9.65 17.92 8.34
C THR A 698 8.51 16.97 7.98
N GLY A 699 7.69 17.34 7.00
CA GLY A 699 6.67 16.47 6.42
C GLY A 699 7.18 15.20 5.71
N LEU A 700 8.48 15.05 5.47
CA LEU A 700 9.06 13.77 5.06
C LEU A 700 9.30 12.83 6.25
N VAL A 701 9.47 13.35 7.45
CA VAL A 701 9.58 12.55 8.67
C VAL A 701 8.22 11.92 8.96
N ALA A 702 7.22 12.77 9.17
CA ALA A 702 5.82 12.39 9.33
C ALA A 702 4.95 13.51 8.72
N LYS A 703 3.85 13.16 8.05
CA LYS A 703 3.05 14.14 7.31
C LYS A 703 2.24 15.05 8.21
N GLU A 704 1.86 14.58 9.36
CA GLU A 704 1.23 15.35 10.45
C GLU A 704 2.15 16.46 10.98
N ASN A 705 3.46 16.23 11.01
CA ASN A 705 4.43 17.24 11.46
C ASN A 705 4.45 18.53 10.62
N ILE A 706 3.82 18.51 9.43
CA ILE A 706 3.68 19.75 8.63
C ILE A 706 2.82 20.76 9.40
N VAL A 707 1.72 20.31 10.02
CA VAL A 707 0.78 21.16 10.76
C VAL A 707 1.49 21.76 11.98
N GLY A 708 2.08 20.93 12.83
CA GLY A 708 2.81 21.41 14.01
C GLY A 708 3.98 22.34 13.65
N THR A 709 4.75 22.01 12.57
CA THR A 709 5.82 22.90 12.12
C THR A 709 5.29 24.25 11.62
N LEU A 710 4.20 24.27 10.86
CA LEU A 710 3.60 25.53 10.40
C LEU A 710 3.00 26.30 11.59
N GLY A 711 2.37 25.63 12.56
CA GLY A 711 1.89 26.22 13.80
C GLY A 711 2.99 26.97 14.53
N ILE A 712 4.12 26.30 14.81
CA ILE A 712 5.27 26.91 15.49
C ILE A 712 5.87 28.08 14.67
N LEU A 713 6.06 27.90 13.35
CA LEU A 713 6.77 28.84 12.50
C LEU A 713 5.94 30.07 12.08
N TYR A 714 4.63 29.99 12.15
CA TYR A 714 3.70 31.08 11.85
C TYR A 714 2.88 31.54 13.08
N GLY A 715 3.01 30.86 14.24
CA GLY A 715 2.33 31.22 15.49
C GLY A 715 2.99 32.35 16.28
N GLY A 716 4.26 32.70 16.00
CA GLY A 716 4.95 33.82 16.67
C GLY A 716 4.63 35.16 16.04
N GLY A 717 4.00 36.10 16.80
CA GLY A 717 3.69 37.45 16.37
C GLY A 717 2.27 37.92 16.78
N ASP A 718 1.90 39.14 16.37
CA ASP A 718 0.63 39.80 16.76
C ASP A 718 -0.62 39.23 16.02
N GLY A 719 -0.56 38.04 15.41
CA GLY A 719 -1.65 37.47 14.63
C GLY A 719 -1.76 35.97 14.79
N THR A 720 -2.96 35.44 14.48
CA THR A 720 -3.20 33.97 14.46
C THR A 720 -2.36 33.26 13.39
N VAL A 721 -2.14 31.97 13.56
CA VAL A 721 -1.40 31.13 12.59
C VAL A 721 -1.99 31.27 11.19
N TYR A 722 -3.32 31.30 11.08
CA TYR A 722 -4.03 31.39 9.80
C TYR A 722 -3.82 32.76 9.15
N SER A 723 -3.90 33.85 9.90
CA SER A 723 -3.68 35.21 9.39
C SER A 723 -2.23 35.39 8.91
N ASN A 724 -1.26 34.86 9.65
CA ASN A 724 0.15 34.91 9.31
C ASN A 724 0.45 34.06 8.05
N MET A 725 -0.15 32.88 7.92
CA MET A 725 -0.06 32.08 6.71
C MET A 725 -0.69 32.79 5.51
N ALA A 726 -1.89 33.37 5.67
CA ALA A 726 -2.58 34.10 4.60
C ALA A 726 -1.77 35.27 4.06
N SER A 727 -0.93 35.92 4.91
CA SER A 727 -0.03 37.00 4.49
C SER A 727 1.14 36.53 3.62
N HIS A 728 1.56 35.24 3.77
CA HIS A 728 2.72 34.70 3.07
C HIS A 728 2.36 33.84 1.86
N PHE A 729 1.12 33.33 1.78
CA PHE A 729 0.63 32.51 0.68
C PHE A 729 -0.48 33.21 -0.11
N THR A 730 -0.40 33.18 -1.40
CA THR A 730 -1.55 33.47 -2.25
C THR A 730 -2.43 32.21 -2.40
N VAL A 731 -3.69 32.37 -2.76
CA VAL A 731 -4.59 31.24 -3.06
C VAL A 731 -3.96 30.21 -4.02
N VAL A 732 -3.21 30.70 -5.02
CA VAL A 732 -2.57 29.84 -6.02
C VAL A 732 -1.33 29.15 -5.44
N SER A 733 -0.47 29.88 -4.72
CA SER A 733 0.72 29.29 -4.11
C SER A 733 0.37 28.33 -2.98
N GLY A 734 -0.69 28.61 -2.22
CA GLY A 734 -1.22 27.70 -1.20
C GLY A 734 -1.73 26.38 -1.79
N TYR A 735 -2.48 26.45 -2.89
CA TYR A 735 -2.90 25.21 -3.58
C TYR A 735 -1.72 24.46 -4.21
N ALA A 736 -0.71 25.16 -4.73
CA ALA A 736 0.50 24.55 -5.24
C ALA A 736 1.32 23.88 -4.12
N PHE A 737 1.38 24.48 -2.92
CA PHE A 737 2.00 23.93 -1.73
C PHE A 737 1.28 22.65 -1.27
N LEU A 738 -0.06 22.69 -1.24
CA LEU A 738 -0.90 21.52 -0.98
C LEU A 738 -0.58 20.40 -1.99
N ALA A 739 -0.60 20.70 -3.29
CA ALA A 739 -0.35 19.72 -4.34
C ALA A 739 1.04 19.08 -4.26
N PHE A 740 2.06 19.89 -3.94
CA PHE A 740 3.42 19.40 -3.75
C PHE A 740 3.52 18.43 -2.58
N ASN A 741 3.06 18.82 -1.39
CA ASN A 741 3.14 17.99 -0.18
C ASN A 741 2.24 16.75 -0.25
N LEU A 742 1.18 16.80 -1.06
CA LEU A 742 0.33 15.66 -1.35
C LEU A 742 1.04 14.61 -2.21
N LEU A 743 1.70 15.03 -3.30
CA LEU A 743 2.26 14.17 -4.33
C LEU A 743 3.75 13.84 -4.15
N CYS A 744 4.49 14.57 -3.33
CA CYS A 744 5.91 14.32 -3.07
C CYS A 744 6.14 12.99 -2.35
N ALA A 745 7.40 12.63 -2.14
CA ALA A 745 7.77 11.42 -1.40
C ALA A 745 6.99 11.32 -0.08
N PRO A 746 6.52 10.13 0.29
CA PRO A 746 5.76 9.92 1.52
C PRO A 746 6.67 10.01 2.77
N CYS A 747 6.08 9.84 3.95
CA CYS A 747 6.82 9.81 5.21
C CYS A 747 7.92 8.73 5.25
N PHE A 748 8.91 8.88 6.12
CA PHE A 748 10.04 7.95 6.22
C PHE A 748 9.62 6.51 6.48
N ALA A 749 8.54 6.28 7.24
CA ALA A 749 7.97 4.95 7.43
C ALA A 749 7.56 4.31 6.09
N ALA A 750 6.90 5.06 5.22
CA ALA A 750 6.49 4.60 3.90
C ALA A 750 7.69 4.47 2.95
N ILE A 751 8.69 5.36 3.02
CA ILE A 751 9.96 5.22 2.29
C ILE A 751 10.67 3.92 2.70
N GLY A 752 10.67 3.60 3.99
CA GLY A 752 11.17 2.32 4.51
C GLY A 752 10.43 1.11 3.94
N ALA A 753 9.11 1.21 3.76
CA ALA A 753 8.30 0.19 3.10
C ALA A 753 8.64 0.09 1.60
N ILE A 754 8.77 1.22 0.89
CA ILE A 754 9.22 1.25 -0.52
C ILE A 754 10.58 0.53 -0.66
N LYS A 755 11.56 0.88 0.19
CA LYS A 755 12.90 0.25 0.17
C LYS A 755 12.82 -1.27 0.33
N ARG A 756 11.95 -1.74 1.21
CA ARG A 756 11.79 -3.18 1.47
C ARG A 756 11.10 -3.89 0.31
N GLU A 757 9.99 -3.34 -0.20
CA GLU A 757 9.20 -3.99 -1.25
C GLU A 757 9.88 -3.90 -2.63
N MET A 758 10.66 -2.84 -2.89
CA MET A 758 11.50 -2.73 -4.09
C MET A 758 12.70 -3.69 -4.05
N ASN A 759 13.20 -4.04 -2.85
CA ASN A 759 14.38 -4.88 -2.61
C ASN A 759 15.60 -4.52 -3.49
N ASN A 760 15.70 -3.26 -3.90
CA ASN A 760 16.76 -2.74 -4.77
C ASN A 760 16.94 -1.23 -4.56
N ALA A 761 18.14 -0.81 -4.16
CA ALA A 761 18.43 0.59 -3.85
C ALA A 761 18.20 1.52 -5.06
N LYS A 762 18.57 1.08 -6.28
CA LYS A 762 18.38 1.87 -7.52
C LYS A 762 16.90 2.16 -7.76
N TRP A 763 16.04 1.18 -7.61
CA TRP A 763 14.59 1.34 -7.79
C TRP A 763 13.95 2.16 -6.67
N THR A 764 14.47 2.05 -5.45
CA THR A 764 14.01 2.87 -4.31
C THR A 764 14.27 4.36 -4.58
N TRP A 765 15.50 4.71 -4.95
CA TRP A 765 15.85 6.10 -5.26
C TRP A 765 15.12 6.61 -6.50
N PHE A 766 14.92 5.76 -7.50
CA PHE A 766 14.11 6.11 -8.66
C PHE A 766 12.66 6.42 -8.30
N ALA A 767 12.05 5.62 -7.42
CA ALA A 767 10.68 5.86 -6.94
C ALA A 767 10.55 7.20 -6.21
N ILE A 768 11.45 7.47 -5.25
CA ILE A 768 11.49 8.73 -4.50
C ILE A 768 11.71 9.93 -5.44
N GLY A 769 12.70 9.82 -6.31
CA GLY A 769 13.01 10.88 -7.28
C GLY A 769 11.85 11.15 -8.26
N TYR A 770 11.16 10.10 -8.69
CA TYR A 770 9.98 10.21 -9.54
C TYR A 770 8.83 10.95 -8.82
N GLN A 771 8.53 10.56 -7.58
CA GLN A 771 7.47 11.18 -6.78
C GLN A 771 7.75 12.66 -6.52
N CYS A 772 8.96 13.00 -6.06
CA CYS A 772 9.36 14.40 -5.83
C CYS A 772 9.37 15.22 -7.13
N GLY A 773 9.91 14.67 -8.21
CA GLY A 773 9.95 15.34 -9.51
C GLY A 773 8.56 15.57 -10.10
N PHE A 774 7.68 14.56 -10.00
CA PHE A 774 6.30 14.68 -10.46
C PHE A 774 5.52 15.73 -9.64
N ALA A 775 5.65 15.70 -8.32
CA ALA A 775 5.04 16.70 -7.42
C ALA A 775 5.51 18.12 -7.74
N TYR A 776 6.81 18.30 -7.95
CA TYR A 776 7.40 19.58 -8.31
C TYR A 776 6.84 20.12 -9.63
N LEU A 777 6.76 19.27 -10.67
CA LEU A 777 6.22 19.66 -11.97
C LEU A 777 4.74 20.06 -11.90
N VAL A 778 3.93 19.30 -11.14
CA VAL A 778 2.51 19.62 -10.96
C VAL A 778 2.33 20.93 -10.21
N ALA A 779 3.02 21.11 -9.08
CA ALA A 779 2.95 22.34 -8.30
C ALA A 779 3.45 23.57 -9.09
N PHE A 780 4.54 23.41 -9.86
CA PHE A 780 5.05 24.47 -10.73
C PHE A 780 4.00 24.91 -11.75
N VAL A 781 3.38 23.95 -12.44
CA VAL A 781 2.34 24.25 -13.43
C VAL A 781 1.15 24.96 -12.78
N ILE A 782 0.70 24.47 -11.61
CA ILE A 782 -0.42 25.10 -10.87
C ILE A 782 -0.07 26.55 -10.52
N ASN A 783 1.10 26.80 -9.95
CA ASN A 783 1.51 28.15 -9.55
C ASN A 783 1.66 29.08 -10.75
N GLN A 784 2.41 28.67 -11.77
CA GLN A 784 2.70 29.55 -12.90
C GLN A 784 1.46 29.88 -13.75
N LEU A 785 0.53 28.93 -13.92
CA LEU A 785 -0.71 29.18 -14.63
C LEU A 785 -1.74 29.92 -13.77
N GLY A 786 -1.84 29.58 -12.48
CA GLY A 786 -2.75 30.29 -11.57
C GLY A 786 -2.33 31.74 -11.35
N SER A 787 -1.03 32.04 -11.36
CA SER A 787 -0.50 33.41 -11.24
C SER A 787 -0.94 34.33 -12.39
N ILE A 788 -1.36 33.78 -13.53
CA ILE A 788 -1.96 34.58 -14.63
C ILE A 788 -3.25 35.26 -14.15
N ALA A 789 -4.10 34.55 -13.40
CA ALA A 789 -5.35 35.09 -12.87
C ALA A 789 -5.11 36.18 -11.81
N LEU A 790 -3.98 36.13 -11.11
CA LEU A 790 -3.59 37.12 -10.10
C LEU A 790 -2.80 38.29 -10.67
N GLY A 791 -2.44 38.28 -11.95
CA GLY A 791 -1.64 39.33 -12.59
C GLY A 791 -0.16 39.35 -12.16
N THR A 792 0.32 38.36 -11.41
CA THR A 792 1.71 38.26 -10.89
C THR A 792 2.58 37.31 -11.71
N ALA A 793 2.11 36.93 -12.88
CA ALA A 793 2.69 35.88 -13.69
C ALA A 793 4.05 36.25 -14.32
N ASN A 794 5.03 35.34 -14.21
CA ASN A 794 6.31 35.43 -14.90
C ASN A 794 6.18 34.83 -16.31
N VAL A 795 6.42 35.63 -17.36
CA VAL A 795 6.31 35.20 -18.77
C VAL A 795 7.14 33.96 -19.06
N PHE A 796 8.37 33.88 -18.53
CA PHE A 796 9.25 32.70 -18.68
C PHE A 796 8.63 31.47 -18.02
N GLY A 797 8.07 31.59 -16.81
CA GLY A 797 7.40 30.52 -16.09
C GLY A 797 6.18 29.98 -16.84
N ILE A 798 5.39 30.88 -17.46
CA ILE A 798 4.22 30.50 -18.28
C ILE A 798 4.67 29.69 -19.50
N ILE A 799 5.70 30.15 -20.24
CA ILE A 799 6.20 29.45 -21.43
C ILE A 799 6.68 28.05 -21.04
N VAL A 800 7.45 27.91 -19.94
CA VAL A 800 7.91 26.63 -19.43
C VAL A 800 6.73 25.74 -19.05
N SER A 801 5.71 26.26 -18.38
CA SER A 801 4.50 25.50 -18.00
C SER A 801 3.73 25.00 -19.22
N ILE A 802 3.57 25.82 -20.26
CA ILE A 802 2.92 25.40 -21.50
C ILE A 802 3.73 24.27 -22.18
N VAL A 803 5.05 24.39 -22.23
CA VAL A 803 5.94 23.34 -22.78
C VAL A 803 5.82 22.05 -21.96
N LEU A 804 5.80 22.14 -20.64
CA LEU A 804 5.64 20.99 -19.74
C LEU A 804 4.29 20.31 -19.93
N ILE A 805 3.21 21.07 -20.07
CA ILE A 805 1.87 20.54 -20.35
C ILE A 805 1.84 19.86 -21.72
N ALA A 806 2.41 20.51 -22.75
CA ALA A 806 2.49 19.92 -24.08
C ALA A 806 3.30 18.60 -24.06
N LEU A 807 4.42 18.58 -23.35
CA LEU A 807 5.22 17.37 -23.13
C LEU A 807 4.43 16.29 -22.40
N PHE A 808 3.70 16.67 -21.34
CA PHE A 808 2.88 15.77 -20.55
C PHE A 808 1.75 15.15 -21.40
N ILE A 809 1.03 15.97 -22.17
CA ILE A 809 0.00 15.52 -23.12
C ILE A 809 0.64 14.62 -24.19
N PHE A 810 1.79 15.00 -24.73
CA PHE A 810 2.53 14.15 -25.69
C PHE A 810 2.86 12.79 -25.10
N LEU A 811 3.35 12.73 -23.85
CA LEU A 811 3.66 11.47 -23.17
C LEU A 811 2.39 10.63 -22.89
N LEU A 812 1.25 11.28 -22.62
CA LEU A 812 -0.04 10.60 -22.44
C LEU A 812 -0.59 10.05 -23.75
N VAL A 813 -0.47 10.79 -24.85
CA VAL A 813 -1.09 10.43 -26.15
C VAL A 813 -0.14 9.60 -27.01
N ARG A 814 1.19 9.73 -26.84
CA ARG A 814 2.19 9.02 -27.61
C ARG A 814 1.86 7.52 -27.69
N PRO A 815 1.63 6.96 -28.92
CA PRO A 815 1.47 5.52 -29.06
C PRO A 815 2.84 4.86 -28.77
N TYR A 816 2.87 4.04 -27.75
CA TYR A 816 4.00 3.14 -27.51
C TYR A 816 3.49 1.74 -27.80
N LYS A 817 3.82 1.22 -28.98
CA LYS A 817 3.75 -0.23 -29.23
C LYS A 817 5.16 -0.76 -28.93
N GLU A 818 5.26 -1.64 -27.96
CA GLU A 818 6.39 -2.53 -27.92
C GLU A 818 6.35 -3.32 -29.23
N SER A 819 7.47 -3.38 -29.95
CA SER A 819 7.52 -4.21 -31.15
C SER A 819 7.38 -5.67 -30.67
N THR A 820 6.17 -6.19 -30.78
CA THR A 820 5.85 -7.57 -30.43
C THR A 820 6.23 -8.53 -31.54
N THR A 821 6.56 -8.03 -32.73
CA THR A 821 6.90 -8.86 -33.89
C THR A 821 8.26 -9.52 -33.74
N LEU A 822 8.39 -10.76 -34.20
CA LEU A 822 9.65 -11.53 -34.21
C LEU A 822 10.77 -10.83 -34.99
N SER A 823 10.39 -10.08 -36.04
CA SER A 823 11.35 -9.36 -36.90
C SER A 823 12.01 -8.15 -36.24
N ASP A 824 11.28 -7.40 -35.42
CA ASP A 824 11.79 -6.18 -34.77
C ASP A 824 12.64 -6.48 -33.53
N ARG A 825 12.43 -7.61 -32.88
CA ARG A 825 13.22 -8.06 -31.71
C ARG A 825 14.67 -8.39 -32.06
N ALA A 826 14.92 -8.83 -33.30
CA ALA A 826 16.29 -9.14 -33.78
C ALA A 826 17.22 -7.93 -33.86
N VAL A 827 16.70 -6.70 -33.99
CA VAL A 827 17.46 -5.47 -34.10
C VAL A 827 17.93 -4.93 -32.74
N LYS A 828 17.32 -5.35 -31.64
CA LYS A 828 17.65 -4.86 -30.28
C LYS A 828 18.78 -5.62 -29.57
N VAL A 829 19.24 -6.74 -30.10
CA VAL A 829 20.28 -7.60 -29.48
C VAL A 829 21.70 -7.24 -29.97
N LYS A 830 21.88 -6.15 -30.69
CA LYS A 830 23.22 -5.65 -31.09
C LYS A 830 23.68 -4.52 -30.18
#